data_6d78053d0d7b73a5621cdf1e3b7c8e42
#
_entry.id   6d78053d0d7b73a5621cdf1e3b7c8e42
#
_cell.length_a   1.000
_cell.length_b   1.000
_cell.length_c   1.000
_cell.angle_alpha   90.00
_cell.angle_beta   90.00
_cell.angle_gamma   90.00
#
_symmetry.space_group_name_H-M   'P 1'
#
loop_
_entity.id
_entity.type
_entity.pdbx_description
1 polymer ?
#
loop_
_entity_poly.entity_id
_entity_poly.type
_entity_poly.pdbx_seq_one_letter_code
_entity_poly.pdbx_strand_id
1 'polypeptide(L)'
;MATNMNTRTTKQVRRVKKSTKTIGGVPLEIEEVEVSKLSTYSSPSTEHQCSVESKMKPKKEENKKLLFPFGFGSQGSSPTAKLDLLEDPALQKQKNAKLQSESTVISSGLSRTAIKKGETKMSKQEALNRQEKYVTRISKEGFNFGITIAKAFVNSIRDLGYKDPGTAMNELVDNAIESDAQEIHIATEVDKSDKVTSIAIIDDGHGMIPEMARASLVWGGTDREGSRKGFGRYGYGLPSASVSQGLSYSVFTRTDSSDFYKVGMDLDELDSEQYLQNNQVVIPKPVKAELPKWVASYIQANFKNGLSSVRTVVVWDKLDRLAWKKTDTFDARMKENLGLTYRNFLSWHKLVVNGTKVEPLDPLFTTEGGRFFDIDEERAEVIPGMDLNIPDSNGEIHVVKVRLSYMSPTFMAIDKTRPAAGKNANPRFNVRKRNNGFVVCRNGRQIDVVKQNDLTTFQNNDRHMGIELNFPAALDEMFGVTTSKQQITLSDKVWDHLSAAGFERALSDIRKRIGRAKKEMAIEIEKDGVHNPSEELIRENSKFIRRKPLTDEAAEEAKRNQENRIKQKAKESGVDIEVLRKQYLMPSAAGSFEVRFEPISGNVFYSVQQEGGKFVLTYNTNHPFYENFYSVGSGPLAIRYRAGLDVFFYSMGVQELDGNSEIRAFYTAEKIGWTDKLSVLMPRLDEYLPTNFEDDQQATEEISA
;
A
#
# COMPACT_ATOMS: atom_id res chain seq x y z
N MET A 1 28.70 34.04 22.72
CA MET A 1 27.46 33.68 23.43
C MET A 1 27.02 32.32 22.92
N ALA A 2 27.26 31.29 23.71
CA ALA A 2 26.97 29.90 23.35
C ALA A 2 25.63 29.53 23.98
N THR A 3 24.68 29.11 23.17
CA THR A 3 23.41 28.56 23.64
C THR A 3 23.46 27.04 23.52
N ASN A 4 23.60 26.39 24.67
CA ASN A 4 23.47 24.95 24.85
C ASN A 4 21.99 24.54 24.65
N MET A 5 21.68 23.70 23.69
CA MET A 5 20.44 22.94 23.64
C MET A 5 20.63 21.57 24.31
N ASN A 6 20.10 21.43 25.52
CA ASN A 6 19.95 20.17 26.23
C ASN A 6 18.78 19.37 25.64
N THR A 7 19.03 18.23 25.02
CA THR A 7 18.02 17.25 24.65
C THR A 7 17.58 16.45 25.88
N ARG A 8 16.31 16.62 26.27
CA ARG A 8 15.66 15.83 27.35
C ARG A 8 15.18 14.50 26.79
N THR A 9 15.72 13.41 27.29
CA THR A 9 15.20 12.05 27.03
C THR A 9 14.22 11.68 28.15
N THR A 10 12.96 11.46 27.80
CA THR A 10 11.90 11.06 28.76
C THR A 10 11.76 9.55 28.73
N LYS A 11 12.06 8.86 29.83
CA LYS A 11 11.74 7.41 30.01
C LYS A 11 10.32 7.27 30.55
N GLN A 12 9.50 6.47 29.90
CA GLN A 12 8.18 6.06 30.39
C GLN A 12 8.32 4.76 31.19
N VAL A 13 7.79 4.75 32.41
CA VAL A 13 7.70 3.55 33.24
C VAL A 13 6.23 3.11 33.27
N ARG A 14 5.98 1.87 32.81
CA ARG A 14 4.65 1.26 32.89
C ARG A 14 4.54 0.42 34.15
N ARG A 15 3.58 0.70 35.00
CA ARG A 15 3.19 -0.16 36.12
C ARG A 15 1.84 -0.80 35.81
N VAL A 16 1.77 -2.13 35.91
CA VAL A 16 0.53 -2.90 35.74
C VAL A 16 -0.02 -3.20 37.12
N LYS A 17 -1.24 -2.76 37.41
CA LYS A 17 -1.99 -3.16 38.61
C LYS A 17 -3.04 -4.18 38.21
N LYS A 18 -3.02 -5.35 38.87
CA LYS A 18 -4.05 -6.37 38.71
C LYS A 18 -5.11 -6.18 39.79
N SER A 19 -6.36 -6.09 39.37
CA SER A 19 -7.51 -6.03 40.27
C SER A 19 -8.59 -7.00 39.81
N THR A 20 -9.31 -7.64 40.77
CA THR A 20 -10.40 -8.54 40.45
C THR A 20 -11.73 -7.84 40.69
N LYS A 21 -12.55 -7.72 39.64
CA LYS A 21 -13.96 -7.25 39.77
C LYS A 21 -14.92 -8.38 39.46
N THR A 22 -15.96 -8.51 40.27
CA THR A 22 -17.02 -9.49 40.05
C THR A 22 -18.19 -8.86 39.32
N ILE A 23 -18.53 -9.36 38.16
CA ILE A 23 -19.70 -8.94 37.39
C ILE A 23 -20.56 -10.18 37.11
N GLY A 24 -21.83 -10.14 37.56
CA GLY A 24 -22.76 -11.24 37.34
C GLY A 24 -22.39 -12.55 38.03
N GLY A 25 -21.65 -12.50 39.15
CA GLY A 25 -21.25 -13.67 39.93
C GLY A 25 -19.99 -14.40 39.46
N VAL A 26 -19.31 -13.89 38.41
CA VAL A 26 -18.04 -14.44 37.88
C VAL A 26 -16.90 -13.45 38.17
N PRO A 27 -15.82 -13.90 38.85
CA PRO A 27 -14.64 -13.04 39.04
C PRO A 27 -13.86 -12.87 37.73
N LEU A 28 -13.62 -11.62 37.33
CA LEU A 28 -12.80 -11.24 36.18
C LEU A 28 -11.56 -10.47 36.65
N GLU A 29 -10.40 -10.90 36.22
CA GLU A 29 -9.15 -10.16 36.42
C GLU A 29 -9.06 -9.03 35.39
N ILE A 30 -8.83 -7.82 35.88
CA ILE A 30 -8.65 -6.62 35.04
C ILE A 30 -7.24 -6.11 35.27
N GLU A 31 -6.51 -5.90 34.19
CA GLU A 31 -5.19 -5.26 34.22
C GLU A 31 -5.34 -3.78 33.81
N GLU A 32 -5.07 -2.87 34.74
CA GLU A 32 -5.01 -1.43 34.46
C GLU A 32 -3.56 -1.00 34.33
N VAL A 33 -3.24 -0.36 33.21
CA VAL A 33 -1.89 0.17 32.92
C VAL A 33 -1.85 1.65 33.23
N GLU A 34 -1.18 2.02 34.31
CA GLU A 34 -0.94 3.42 34.68
C GLU A 34 0.39 3.90 34.10
N VAL A 35 0.35 4.94 33.29
CA VAL A 35 1.52 5.53 32.64
C VAL A 35 1.86 6.86 33.35
N SER A 36 2.91 6.86 34.18
CA SER A 36 3.42 8.08 34.81
C SER A 36 4.70 8.59 34.16
N LYS A 37 4.80 9.88 33.96
CA LYS A 37 6.02 10.56 33.48
C LYS A 37 6.83 11.02 34.68
N LEU A 38 8.00 10.44 34.89
CA LEU A 38 8.97 10.91 35.89
C LEU A 38 10.16 11.62 35.19
N SER A 39 10.44 12.84 35.62
CA SER A 39 11.66 13.57 35.25
C SER A 39 12.74 13.28 36.30
N THR A 40 13.87 12.67 35.92
CA THR A 40 14.99 12.43 36.80
C THR A 40 16.08 13.47 36.61
N TYR A 41 16.49 14.10 37.73
CA TYR A 41 17.75 14.82 37.86
C TYR A 41 18.86 13.82 38.19
N SER A 42 20.00 13.89 37.51
CA SER A 42 21.17 13.09 37.78
C SER A 42 22.18 13.88 38.63
N SER A 43 22.69 13.27 39.70
CA SER A 43 24.01 13.52 40.29
C SER A 43 24.55 12.25 40.94
N PRO A 44 25.87 12.10 41.14
CA PRO A 44 26.55 10.83 40.97
C PRO A 44 26.99 10.11 42.26
N SER A 45 27.42 8.86 42.07
CA SER A 45 28.27 7.99 42.90
C SER A 45 27.64 7.24 44.07
N THR A 46 27.67 5.95 44.09
CA THR A 46 28.60 5.02 44.74
C THR A 46 28.12 3.57 44.66
N GLU A 47 29.09 2.67 44.58
CA GLU A 47 28.97 1.23 44.54
C GLU A 47 28.27 0.60 45.75
N HIS A 48 27.56 -0.51 45.55
CA HIS A 48 27.76 -1.73 46.37
C HIS A 48 27.05 -2.95 45.70
N GLN A 49 27.82 -4.04 45.67
CA GLN A 49 27.43 -5.39 45.32
C GLN A 49 26.40 -5.97 46.27
N CYS A 50 25.49 -6.80 45.77
CA CYS A 50 25.16 -8.05 46.44
C CYS A 50 24.43 -9.01 45.48
N SER A 51 25.00 -10.18 45.40
CA SER A 51 24.53 -11.41 44.76
C SER A 51 23.42 -12.09 45.56
N VAL A 52 22.38 -12.66 44.91
CA VAL A 52 21.77 -13.93 45.37
C VAL A 52 21.13 -14.65 44.17
N GLU A 53 21.64 -15.87 43.90
CA GLU A 53 21.02 -16.91 43.09
C GLU A 53 19.77 -17.49 43.77
N SER A 54 18.75 -17.88 43.03
CA SER A 54 17.99 -19.10 43.32
C SER A 54 17.29 -19.65 42.09
N LYS A 55 17.67 -20.87 41.79
CA LYS A 55 17.07 -21.81 40.82
C LYS A 55 15.69 -22.25 41.30
N MET A 56 14.72 -22.45 40.39
CA MET A 56 13.74 -23.52 40.50
C MET A 56 13.21 -23.95 39.12
N LYS A 57 13.21 -25.26 38.94
CA LYS A 57 12.80 -26.02 37.76
C LYS A 57 11.28 -26.30 37.75
N PRO A 58 10.67 -26.72 36.60
CA PRO A 58 9.24 -26.85 36.41
C PRO A 58 8.70 -28.23 36.81
N LYS A 59 7.42 -28.28 37.17
CA LYS A 59 6.63 -29.51 37.32
C LYS A 59 5.69 -29.73 36.14
N LYS A 60 5.72 -30.94 35.61
CA LYS A 60 4.76 -31.57 34.68
C LYS A 60 3.50 -31.98 35.45
N GLU A 61 2.32 -31.86 34.85
CA GLU A 61 1.11 -32.69 35.08
C GLU A 61 0.35 -32.69 33.74
N GLU A 62 0.25 -33.75 33.19
CA GLU A 62 -0.56 -34.98 33.00
C GLU A 62 -1.98 -34.71 32.43
N ASN A 63 -2.17 -35.37 31.29
CA ASN A 63 -3.40 -35.57 30.53
C ASN A 63 -4.55 -36.20 31.35
N LYS A 64 -5.76 -35.71 31.13
CA LYS A 64 -6.97 -36.54 31.25
C LYS A 64 -7.89 -36.37 30.04
N LYS A 65 -7.96 -37.44 29.27
CA LYS A 65 -8.97 -37.70 28.23
C LYS A 65 -10.34 -37.92 28.94
N LEU A 66 -11.39 -37.33 28.41
CA LEU A 66 -12.76 -37.74 28.63
C LEU A 66 -13.36 -38.19 27.30
N LEU A 67 -13.55 -39.50 27.21
CA LEU A 67 -14.39 -40.18 26.22
C LEU A 67 -15.85 -40.09 26.66
N PHE A 68 -16.76 -39.84 25.75
CA PHE A 68 -18.11 -40.38 25.78
C PHE A 68 -18.51 -40.90 24.41
N PRO A 69 -19.17 -42.07 24.35
CA PRO A 69 -19.42 -42.82 23.14
C PRO A 69 -20.86 -42.68 22.68
N PHE A 70 -21.12 -42.85 21.40
CA PHE A 70 -22.30 -43.53 20.86
C PHE A 70 -21.98 -44.07 19.46
N GLY A 71 -21.92 -45.39 19.39
CA GLY A 71 -21.88 -46.11 18.14
C GLY A 71 -23.25 -46.71 17.83
N PHE A 72 -23.45 -46.97 16.56
CA PHE A 72 -24.24 -48.06 15.93
C PHE A 72 -23.82 -48.03 14.48
N GLY A 73 -23.26 -49.01 13.88
CA GLY A 73 -23.63 -50.42 13.75
C GLY A 73 -24.05 -50.62 12.30
N SER A 74 -23.13 -51.08 11.52
CA SER A 74 -22.89 -52.26 10.70
C SER A 74 -23.77 -52.51 9.44
N GLN A 75 -23.03 -52.79 8.40
CA GLN A 75 -23.21 -53.84 7.37
C GLN A 75 -24.16 -53.61 6.18
N GLY A 76 -23.61 -53.83 4.98
CA GLY A 76 -24.33 -54.44 3.92
C GLY A 76 -23.87 -54.07 2.51
N SER A 77 -22.89 -54.80 1.97
CA SER A 77 -22.74 -55.31 0.60
C SER A 77 -23.34 -54.57 -0.59
N SER A 78 -22.46 -54.39 -1.62
CA SER A 78 -22.73 -54.15 -3.05
C SER A 78 -23.76 -55.14 -3.62
N PRO A 79 -24.42 -54.77 -4.77
CA PRO A 79 -23.80 -55.09 -6.04
C PRO A 79 -24.00 -54.06 -7.16
N THR A 80 -23.08 -54.14 -8.10
CA THR A 80 -23.01 -53.58 -9.46
C THR A 80 -24.30 -53.75 -10.25
N ALA A 81 -24.77 -52.66 -10.86
CA ALA A 81 -25.58 -52.72 -12.09
C ALA A 81 -25.08 -51.64 -13.08
N LYS A 82 -24.48 -52.12 -14.17
CA LYS A 82 -24.23 -51.35 -15.38
C LYS A 82 -25.55 -50.99 -16.02
N LEU A 83 -25.75 -49.73 -16.36
CA LEU A 83 -26.73 -49.34 -17.38
C LEU A 83 -25.97 -48.55 -18.45
N ASP A 84 -25.75 -49.23 -19.57
CA ASP A 84 -25.32 -48.63 -20.83
C ASP A 84 -26.47 -47.76 -21.39
N LEU A 85 -26.27 -46.47 -21.46
CA LEU A 85 -27.06 -45.59 -22.32
C LEU A 85 -26.17 -45.10 -23.45
N LEU A 86 -26.41 -45.67 -24.62
CA LEU A 86 -25.88 -45.27 -25.91
C LEU A 86 -26.33 -43.82 -26.19
N GLU A 87 -25.45 -42.88 -26.13
CA GLU A 87 -25.67 -41.51 -26.63
C GLU A 87 -25.34 -41.47 -28.14
N ASP A 88 -26.28 -40.90 -28.90
CA ASP A 88 -26.25 -40.76 -30.35
C ASP A 88 -25.05 -39.88 -30.80
N PRO A 89 -24.17 -40.35 -31.70
CA PRO A 89 -22.99 -39.61 -32.15
C PRO A 89 -23.31 -38.32 -32.91
N ALA A 90 -24.56 -38.11 -33.32
CA ALA A 90 -25.00 -36.90 -34.03
C ALA A 90 -25.17 -35.69 -33.10
N LEU A 91 -25.54 -35.92 -31.83
CA LEU A 91 -25.69 -34.83 -30.82
C LEU A 91 -24.35 -34.32 -30.29
N GLN A 92 -23.32 -35.16 -30.27
CA GLN A 92 -21.96 -34.78 -29.84
C GLN A 92 -21.24 -33.94 -30.92
N LYS A 93 -21.52 -34.16 -32.20
CA LYS A 93 -21.00 -33.35 -33.30
C LYS A 93 -21.60 -31.94 -33.32
N GLN A 94 -22.86 -31.77 -32.97
CA GLN A 94 -23.47 -30.43 -32.89
C GLN A 94 -23.00 -29.62 -31.66
N LYS A 95 -22.74 -30.25 -30.52
CA LYS A 95 -22.14 -29.59 -29.34
C LYS A 95 -20.70 -29.16 -29.58
N ASN A 96 -19.91 -29.99 -30.26
CA ASN A 96 -18.51 -29.68 -30.59
C ASN A 96 -18.36 -28.64 -31.72
N ALA A 97 -19.28 -28.56 -32.65
CA ALA A 97 -19.30 -27.53 -33.71
C ALA A 97 -19.67 -26.14 -33.14
N LYS A 98 -20.54 -26.10 -32.11
CA LYS A 98 -20.89 -24.85 -31.44
C LYS A 98 -19.78 -24.33 -30.52
N LEU A 99 -18.98 -25.20 -29.92
CA LEU A 99 -17.79 -24.86 -29.12
C LEU A 99 -16.57 -24.45 -29.98
N GLN A 100 -16.45 -24.95 -31.22
CA GLN A 100 -15.36 -24.56 -32.11
C GLN A 100 -15.62 -23.27 -32.88
N SER A 101 -16.87 -22.85 -33.08
CA SER A 101 -17.20 -21.55 -33.70
C SER A 101 -17.08 -20.35 -32.72
N GLU A 102 -17.05 -20.61 -31.41
CA GLU A 102 -16.81 -19.56 -30.39
C GLU A 102 -15.34 -19.42 -30.00
N SER A 103 -14.47 -20.37 -30.36
CA SER A 103 -13.04 -20.35 -29.98
C SER A 103 -12.09 -19.74 -31.02
N THR A 104 -12.59 -19.36 -32.20
CA THR A 104 -11.74 -18.87 -33.31
C THR A 104 -11.75 -17.34 -33.49
N VAL A 105 -12.30 -16.58 -32.55
CA VAL A 105 -12.35 -15.10 -32.61
C VAL A 105 -11.57 -14.40 -31.49
N ILE A 106 -10.76 -15.14 -30.72
CA ILE A 106 -9.97 -14.54 -29.63
C ILE A 106 -8.47 -14.73 -29.87
N SER A 107 -7.99 -14.28 -31.03
CA SER A 107 -6.55 -14.11 -31.21
C SER A 107 -6.23 -13.03 -32.25
N SER A 108 -6.57 -11.81 -31.99
CA SER A 108 -5.89 -10.62 -32.54
C SER A 108 -6.62 -9.36 -32.05
N GLY A 109 -5.95 -8.56 -31.26
CA GLY A 109 -6.38 -7.20 -30.95
C GLY A 109 -7.03 -7.04 -29.59
N LEU A 110 -6.24 -6.75 -28.58
CA LEU A 110 -6.68 -5.99 -27.41
C LEU A 110 -7.05 -4.57 -27.85
N SER A 111 -8.08 -4.48 -28.69
CA SER A 111 -8.88 -3.30 -28.89
C SER A 111 -9.81 -3.17 -27.69
N ARG A 112 -9.85 -1.98 -27.07
CA ARG A 112 -10.82 -1.50 -26.09
C ARG A 112 -12.14 -2.27 -26.20
N THR A 113 -12.29 -3.39 -25.50
CA THR A 113 -13.57 -4.08 -25.43
C THR A 113 -14.43 -3.25 -24.53
N ALA A 114 -15.24 -2.40 -25.13
CA ALA A 114 -16.39 -1.79 -24.49
C ALA A 114 -17.10 -2.88 -23.69
N ILE A 115 -17.16 -2.70 -22.36
CA ILE A 115 -18.15 -3.37 -21.51
C ILE A 115 -19.45 -3.20 -22.29
N LYS A 116 -20.05 -4.30 -22.70
CA LYS A 116 -21.23 -4.27 -23.56
C LYS A 116 -22.23 -3.27 -22.95
N LYS A 117 -22.56 -2.22 -23.71
CA LYS A 117 -23.75 -1.42 -23.59
C LYS A 117 -24.98 -2.33 -23.78
N GLY A 118 -25.27 -3.14 -22.78
CA GLY A 118 -26.30 -4.17 -22.83
C GLY A 118 -27.15 -4.24 -21.58
N GLU A 119 -26.81 -3.45 -20.54
CA GLU A 119 -27.78 -3.12 -19.52
C GLU A 119 -28.48 -1.86 -19.98
N THR A 120 -29.78 -1.95 -20.23
CA THR A 120 -30.63 -0.83 -20.64
C THR A 120 -30.47 0.28 -19.61
N LYS A 121 -29.75 1.35 -19.95
CA LYS A 121 -29.58 2.55 -19.14
C LYS A 121 -30.99 3.05 -18.84
N MET A 122 -31.35 3.07 -17.56
CA MET A 122 -32.68 3.51 -17.16
C MET A 122 -32.85 4.98 -17.54
N SER A 123 -33.91 5.34 -18.25
CA SER A 123 -34.18 6.72 -18.61
C SER A 123 -34.42 7.56 -17.35
N LYS A 124 -34.13 8.87 -17.41
CA LYS A 124 -34.46 9.80 -16.34
C LYS A 124 -35.91 9.65 -15.89
N GLN A 125 -36.85 9.52 -16.85
CA GLN A 125 -38.27 9.41 -16.56
C GLN A 125 -38.59 8.12 -15.78
N GLU A 126 -38.00 7.00 -16.14
CA GLU A 126 -38.15 5.73 -15.38
C GLU A 126 -37.59 5.83 -13.95
N ALA A 127 -36.45 6.52 -13.78
CA ALA A 127 -35.88 6.76 -12.47
C ALA A 127 -36.82 7.62 -11.59
N LEU A 128 -37.41 8.70 -12.14
CA LEU A 128 -38.36 9.56 -11.43
C LEU A 128 -39.64 8.80 -11.09
N ASN A 129 -40.21 8.05 -12.02
CA ASN A 129 -41.38 7.22 -11.76
C ASN A 129 -41.15 6.18 -10.64
N ARG A 130 -39.93 5.63 -10.54
CA ARG A 130 -39.57 4.75 -9.43
C ARG A 130 -39.54 5.50 -8.11
N GLN A 131 -38.96 6.69 -8.06
CA GLN A 131 -38.95 7.54 -6.87
C GLN A 131 -40.39 7.86 -6.41
N GLU A 132 -41.26 8.27 -7.30
CA GLU A 132 -42.65 8.57 -6.98
C GLU A 132 -43.40 7.37 -6.43
N LYS A 133 -43.24 6.19 -7.04
CA LYS A 133 -43.83 4.94 -6.54
C LYS A 133 -43.32 4.60 -5.13
N TYR A 134 -42.02 4.75 -4.90
CA TYR A 134 -41.42 4.50 -3.58
C TYR A 134 -41.97 5.45 -2.53
N VAL A 135 -41.93 6.77 -2.76
CA VAL A 135 -42.46 7.78 -1.83
C VAL A 135 -43.97 7.58 -1.55
N THR A 136 -44.75 7.26 -2.57
CA THR A 136 -46.19 6.97 -2.41
C THR A 136 -46.41 5.76 -1.53
N ARG A 137 -45.59 4.69 -1.69
CA ARG A 137 -45.69 3.47 -0.87
C ARG A 137 -45.41 3.79 0.60
N ILE A 138 -44.25 4.38 0.91
CA ILE A 138 -43.83 4.64 2.30
C ILE A 138 -44.77 5.63 3.00
N SER A 139 -45.35 6.61 2.27
CA SER A 139 -46.35 7.53 2.83
C SER A 139 -47.64 6.82 3.20
N LYS A 140 -48.10 5.85 2.38
CA LYS A 140 -49.28 5.01 2.67
C LYS A 140 -49.07 4.09 3.87
N GLU A 141 -47.83 3.60 4.06
CA GLU A 141 -47.44 2.76 5.20
C GLU A 141 -47.32 3.56 6.52
N GLY A 142 -47.64 4.86 6.52
CA GLY A 142 -47.58 5.74 7.70
C GLY A 142 -46.14 6.09 8.13
N PHE A 143 -45.18 5.94 7.22
CA PHE A 143 -43.78 6.31 7.50
C PHE A 143 -43.66 7.84 7.70
N ASN A 144 -43.17 8.21 8.86
CA ASN A 144 -43.15 9.60 9.34
C ASN A 144 -41.79 10.29 9.19
N PHE A 145 -40.89 9.75 8.37
CA PHE A 145 -39.53 10.26 8.21
C PHE A 145 -38.80 10.48 9.52
N GLY A 146 -39.14 9.69 10.56
CA GLY A 146 -38.51 9.73 11.87
C GLY A 146 -37.17 9.00 11.89
N ILE A 147 -36.24 9.56 12.62
CA ILE A 147 -35.05 8.85 13.05
C ILE A 147 -35.47 8.02 14.25
N THR A 148 -35.52 6.70 14.12
CA THR A 148 -36.03 5.78 15.16
C THR A 148 -35.22 5.78 16.46
N ILE A 149 -33.99 6.29 16.43
CA ILE A 149 -33.10 6.35 17.59
C ILE A 149 -32.49 7.73 17.66
N ALA A 150 -32.66 8.39 18.78
CA ALA A 150 -32.21 9.74 19.08
C ALA A 150 -30.69 9.97 18.88
N LYS A 151 -30.20 11.12 19.25
CA LYS A 151 -28.81 11.63 19.23
C LYS A 151 -27.72 10.57 19.49
N ALA A 152 -28.02 9.59 20.39
CA ALA A 152 -27.10 8.48 20.68
C ALA A 152 -26.84 7.56 19.47
N PHE A 153 -27.85 7.30 18.64
CA PHE A 153 -27.70 6.49 17.42
C PHE A 153 -26.83 7.21 16.38
N VAL A 154 -27.10 8.49 16.17
CA VAL A 154 -26.32 9.30 15.22
C VAL A 154 -24.85 9.37 15.65
N ASN A 155 -24.59 9.57 16.94
CA ASN A 155 -23.24 9.55 17.49
C ASN A 155 -22.55 8.19 17.30
N SER A 156 -23.27 7.08 17.51
CA SER A 156 -22.72 5.75 17.26
C SER A 156 -22.36 5.53 15.79
N ILE A 157 -23.20 6.01 14.86
CA ILE A 157 -22.90 5.95 13.42
C ILE A 157 -21.66 6.80 13.08
N ARG A 158 -21.50 7.97 13.71
CA ARG A 158 -20.30 8.80 13.55
C ARG A 158 -19.03 8.09 14.02
N ASP A 159 -19.12 7.29 15.08
CA ASP A 159 -17.98 6.58 15.69
C ASP A 159 -17.64 5.28 14.94
N LEU A 160 -18.59 4.63 14.29
CA LEU A 160 -18.37 3.52 13.37
C LEU A 160 -17.61 3.93 12.09
N GLY A 161 -17.49 5.17 11.82
CA GLY A 161 -16.66 5.99 10.95
C GLY A 161 -16.12 5.40 9.65
N TYR A 162 -15.93 6.30 8.69
CA TYR A 162 -15.17 6.03 7.48
C TYR A 162 -13.68 6.19 7.76
N LYS A 163 -12.80 5.37 7.13
CA LYS A 163 -11.34 5.37 7.32
C LYS A 163 -10.73 6.76 7.10
N ASP A 164 -11.25 7.48 6.11
CA ASP A 164 -10.80 8.81 5.72
C ASP A 164 -11.89 9.55 4.91
N PRO A 165 -11.72 10.86 4.65
CA PRO A 165 -12.69 11.64 3.86
C PRO A 165 -12.92 11.12 2.46
N GLY A 166 -11.92 10.48 1.84
CA GLY A 166 -12.06 9.90 0.50
C GLY A 166 -13.03 8.72 0.49
N THR A 167 -12.97 7.84 1.49
CA THR A 167 -13.90 6.71 1.61
C THR A 167 -15.32 7.17 1.90
N ALA A 168 -15.50 8.23 2.69
CA ALA A 168 -16.82 8.85 2.87
C ALA A 168 -17.34 9.49 1.57
N MET A 169 -16.49 10.21 0.84
CA MET A 169 -16.84 10.85 -0.43
C MET A 169 -17.24 9.83 -1.50
N ASN A 170 -16.63 8.64 -1.49
CA ASN A 170 -16.98 7.58 -2.43
C ASN A 170 -18.46 7.19 -2.37
N GLU A 171 -19.12 7.23 -1.20
CA GLU A 171 -20.58 6.96 -1.13
C GLU A 171 -21.41 7.99 -1.90
N LEU A 172 -20.98 9.26 -1.90
CA LEU A 172 -21.69 10.32 -2.63
C LEU A 172 -21.37 10.24 -4.13
N VAL A 173 -20.13 9.90 -4.51
CA VAL A 173 -19.75 9.67 -5.90
C VAL A 173 -20.47 8.44 -6.46
N ASP A 174 -20.59 7.35 -5.69
CA ASP A 174 -21.41 6.19 -6.07
C ASP A 174 -22.84 6.61 -6.39
N ASN A 175 -23.46 7.44 -5.55
CA ASN A 175 -24.82 7.93 -5.76
C ASN A 175 -24.93 8.81 -7.03
N ALA A 176 -23.94 9.67 -7.27
CA ALA A 176 -23.89 10.50 -8.47
C ALA A 176 -23.75 9.66 -9.75
N ILE A 177 -22.85 8.65 -9.76
CA ILE A 177 -22.71 7.73 -10.89
C ILE A 177 -24.02 6.95 -11.12
N GLU A 178 -24.67 6.49 -10.07
CA GLU A 178 -25.94 5.77 -10.14
C GLU A 178 -27.12 6.66 -10.57
N SER A 179 -27.02 7.97 -10.37
CA SER A 179 -27.97 8.95 -10.92
C SER A 179 -27.71 9.32 -12.38
N ASP A 180 -26.77 8.62 -13.03
CA ASP A 180 -26.39 8.81 -14.42
C ASP A 180 -25.70 10.17 -14.69
N ALA A 181 -25.03 10.72 -13.67
CA ALA A 181 -24.27 11.96 -13.81
C ALA A 181 -23.11 11.76 -14.79
N GLN A 182 -22.95 12.69 -15.73
CA GLN A 182 -21.81 12.70 -16.65
C GLN A 182 -20.65 13.54 -16.08
N GLU A 183 -20.95 14.52 -15.25
CA GLU A 183 -20.02 15.45 -14.67
C GLU A 183 -20.26 15.56 -13.16
N ILE A 184 -19.23 15.21 -12.36
CA ILE A 184 -19.29 15.18 -10.90
C ILE A 184 -18.12 16.00 -10.38
N HIS A 185 -18.39 17.04 -9.60
CA HIS A 185 -17.40 17.91 -9.01
C HIS A 185 -17.39 17.82 -7.49
N ILE A 186 -16.21 17.82 -6.91
CA ILE A 186 -15.97 18.01 -5.49
C ILE A 186 -15.29 19.37 -5.33
N ALA A 187 -15.95 20.27 -4.60
CA ALA A 187 -15.46 21.62 -4.35
C ALA A 187 -15.31 21.86 -2.85
N THR A 188 -14.34 22.68 -2.48
CA THR A 188 -14.12 23.06 -1.07
C THR A 188 -14.20 24.55 -0.89
N GLU A 189 -14.79 24.99 0.23
CA GLU A 189 -14.63 26.33 0.77
C GLU A 189 -13.50 26.34 1.77
N VAL A 190 -12.69 27.39 1.79
CA VAL A 190 -11.51 27.51 2.64
C VAL A 190 -11.52 28.82 3.42
N ASP A 191 -10.93 28.81 4.62
CA ASP A 191 -10.68 30.00 5.40
C ASP A 191 -9.39 30.72 4.97
N LYS A 192 -9.09 31.85 5.59
CA LYS A 192 -7.89 32.65 5.32
C LYS A 192 -6.58 31.91 5.61
N SER A 193 -6.60 30.78 6.32
CA SER A 193 -5.45 29.96 6.66
C SER A 193 -5.30 28.74 5.76
N ASP A 194 -6.04 28.68 4.65
CA ASP A 194 -6.10 27.57 3.71
C ASP A 194 -6.61 26.27 4.34
N LYS A 195 -7.49 26.39 5.34
CA LYS A 195 -8.17 25.27 5.96
C LYS A 195 -9.54 25.08 5.32
N VAL A 196 -9.84 23.84 4.92
CA VAL A 196 -11.16 23.46 4.39
C VAL A 196 -12.21 23.62 5.49
N THR A 197 -13.25 24.41 5.21
CA THR A 197 -14.36 24.73 6.12
C THR A 197 -15.67 24.06 5.70
N SER A 198 -15.89 23.90 4.40
CA SER A 198 -17.05 23.22 3.83
C SER A 198 -16.65 22.42 2.58
N ILE A 199 -17.39 21.38 2.28
CA ILE A 199 -17.18 20.54 1.08
C ILE A 199 -18.52 20.40 0.37
N ALA A 200 -18.53 20.55 -0.96
CA ALA A 200 -19.69 20.25 -1.79
C ALA A 200 -19.34 19.17 -2.82
N ILE A 201 -20.24 18.19 -2.99
CA ILE A 201 -20.28 17.35 -4.17
C ILE A 201 -21.45 17.77 -5.04
N ILE A 202 -21.20 17.92 -6.33
CA ILE A 202 -22.08 18.56 -7.30
C ILE A 202 -22.19 17.63 -8.50
N ASP A 203 -23.40 17.27 -8.91
CA ASP A 203 -23.63 16.39 -10.05
C ASP A 203 -24.71 16.91 -11.00
N ASP A 204 -24.63 16.44 -12.24
CA ASP A 204 -25.61 16.71 -13.32
C ASP A 204 -26.53 15.50 -13.61
N GLY A 205 -26.71 14.60 -12.66
CA GLY A 205 -27.51 13.39 -12.77
C GLY A 205 -29.03 13.69 -12.96
N HIS A 206 -29.87 12.71 -12.66
CA HIS A 206 -31.33 12.92 -12.81
C HIS A 206 -31.96 13.75 -11.69
N GLY A 207 -31.25 13.99 -10.58
CA GLY A 207 -31.80 14.67 -9.40
C GLY A 207 -32.84 13.85 -8.63
N MET A 208 -33.49 14.48 -7.66
CA MET A 208 -34.52 13.88 -6.83
C MET A 208 -35.73 14.78 -6.72
N ILE A 209 -36.93 14.19 -6.63
CA ILE A 209 -38.11 14.91 -6.18
C ILE A 209 -37.98 15.28 -4.70
N PRO A 210 -38.63 16.35 -4.20
CA PRO A 210 -38.41 16.84 -2.83
C PRO A 210 -38.60 15.78 -1.75
N GLU A 211 -39.62 14.95 -1.85
CA GLU A 211 -39.92 13.87 -0.90
C GLU A 211 -38.85 12.76 -0.94
N MET A 212 -38.31 12.46 -2.12
CA MET A 212 -37.20 11.50 -2.23
C MET A 212 -35.91 12.07 -1.61
N ALA A 213 -35.66 13.37 -1.80
CA ALA A 213 -34.54 14.03 -1.12
C ALA A 213 -34.66 13.92 0.41
N ARG A 214 -35.89 14.08 0.96
CA ARG A 214 -36.14 13.85 2.38
C ARG A 214 -35.92 12.41 2.80
N ALA A 215 -36.39 11.44 2.01
CA ALA A 215 -36.22 10.03 2.28
C ALA A 215 -34.73 9.58 2.23
N SER A 216 -33.92 10.19 1.36
CA SER A 216 -32.50 9.88 1.21
C SER A 216 -31.63 10.21 2.45
N LEU A 217 -32.14 11.05 3.37
CA LEU A 217 -31.48 11.37 4.63
C LEU A 217 -31.81 10.36 5.74
N VAL A 218 -32.81 9.49 5.52
CA VAL A 218 -33.20 8.46 6.49
C VAL A 218 -32.32 7.23 6.32
N TRP A 219 -31.76 6.71 7.40
CA TRP A 219 -31.02 5.45 7.36
C TRP A 219 -31.93 4.30 6.92
N GLY A 220 -31.58 3.67 5.81
CA GLY A 220 -32.42 2.67 5.13
C GLY A 220 -33.38 3.25 4.08
N GLY A 221 -33.40 4.57 3.92
CA GLY A 221 -34.22 5.24 2.89
C GLY A 221 -33.62 5.05 1.49
N THR A 222 -34.15 4.10 0.73
CA THR A 222 -33.70 3.80 -0.63
C THR A 222 -34.88 3.36 -1.51
N ASP A 223 -34.90 3.80 -2.77
CA ASP A 223 -35.79 3.32 -3.80
C ASP A 223 -35.27 2.07 -4.52
N ARG A 224 -34.09 1.54 -4.08
CA ARG A 224 -33.35 0.42 -4.70
C ARG A 224 -33.33 -0.84 -3.84
N GLU A 225 -34.26 -0.98 -2.92
CA GLU A 225 -34.35 -2.12 -2.03
C GLU A 225 -34.37 -3.44 -2.81
N GLY A 226 -33.47 -4.36 -2.47
CA GLY A 226 -33.32 -5.64 -3.15
C GLY A 226 -32.58 -5.61 -4.50
N SER A 227 -32.20 -4.44 -5.03
CA SER A 227 -31.43 -4.35 -6.27
C SER A 227 -29.97 -4.74 -6.02
N ARG A 228 -29.48 -5.76 -6.77
CA ARG A 228 -28.04 -6.17 -6.75
C ARG A 228 -27.26 -5.56 -7.92
N LYS A 229 -27.84 -4.64 -8.70
CA LYS A 229 -27.22 -4.14 -9.94
C LYS A 229 -26.34 -2.91 -9.75
N GLY A 230 -26.57 -2.10 -8.70
CA GLY A 230 -25.85 -0.85 -8.44
C GLY A 230 -24.79 -0.93 -7.36
N PHE A 231 -24.19 0.21 -7.02
CA PHE A 231 -23.25 0.36 -5.90
C PHE A 231 -24.00 0.45 -4.56
N GLY A 232 -25.10 1.21 -4.51
CA GLY A 232 -25.94 1.41 -3.32
C GLY A 232 -27.00 0.31 -3.15
N ARG A 233 -27.06 -0.30 -1.95
CA ARG A 233 -28.03 -1.36 -1.65
C ARG A 233 -28.93 -1.05 -0.47
N TYR A 234 -28.40 -0.32 0.52
CA TYR A 234 -28.99 -0.28 1.85
C TYR A 234 -29.53 1.08 2.27
N GLY A 235 -29.33 2.16 1.51
CA GLY A 235 -29.77 3.50 1.86
C GLY A 235 -29.07 4.12 3.08
N TYR A 236 -27.86 3.66 3.40
CA TYR A 236 -27.07 4.14 4.54
C TYR A 236 -25.95 5.11 4.12
N GLY A 237 -25.54 5.08 2.87
CA GLY A 237 -24.33 5.75 2.39
C GLY A 237 -24.33 7.26 2.61
N LEU A 238 -25.34 7.97 2.09
CA LEU A 238 -25.40 9.42 2.15
C LEU A 238 -25.42 9.96 3.59
N PRO A 239 -26.37 9.53 4.48
CA PRO A 239 -26.41 10.08 5.84
C PRO A 239 -25.17 9.68 6.65
N SER A 240 -24.71 8.43 6.56
CA SER A 240 -23.57 7.96 7.35
C SER A 240 -22.25 8.61 6.92
N ALA A 241 -22.00 8.74 5.62
CA ALA A 241 -20.83 9.43 5.09
C ALA A 241 -20.81 10.90 5.55
N SER A 242 -21.96 11.58 5.44
CA SER A 242 -22.07 13.00 5.75
C SER A 242 -21.83 13.27 7.24
N VAL A 243 -22.52 12.57 8.15
CA VAL A 243 -22.33 12.77 9.59
C VAL A 243 -20.96 12.32 10.10
N SER A 244 -20.24 11.47 9.35
CA SER A 244 -18.89 11.04 9.72
C SER A 244 -17.84 12.14 9.58
N GLN A 245 -18.09 13.17 8.76
CA GLN A 245 -17.13 14.24 8.44
C GLN A 245 -17.48 15.57 9.10
N GLY A 246 -18.77 15.87 9.25
CA GLY A 246 -19.23 17.14 9.81
C GLY A 246 -20.45 16.99 10.70
N LEU A 247 -20.78 18.06 11.42
CA LEU A 247 -21.97 18.14 12.27
C LEU A 247 -23.21 18.57 11.50
N SER A 248 -23.04 19.12 10.29
CA SER A 248 -24.16 19.58 9.46
C SER A 248 -23.95 19.18 8.01
N TYR A 249 -25.02 18.74 7.36
CA TYR A 249 -25.02 18.55 5.92
C TYR A 249 -26.40 18.91 5.32
N SER A 250 -26.35 19.32 4.05
CA SER A 250 -27.53 19.71 3.32
C SER A 250 -27.51 19.12 1.91
N VAL A 251 -28.69 18.68 1.44
CA VAL A 251 -28.91 18.21 0.07
C VAL A 251 -29.80 19.24 -0.64
N PHE A 252 -29.29 19.79 -1.73
CA PHE A 252 -30.02 20.64 -2.64
C PHE A 252 -30.28 19.84 -3.92
N THR A 253 -31.50 19.70 -4.35
CA THR A 253 -31.81 18.90 -5.53
C THR A 253 -32.99 19.44 -6.31
N ARG A 254 -33.02 19.07 -7.60
CA ARG A 254 -34.14 19.37 -8.53
C ARG A 254 -34.10 18.36 -9.68
N THR A 255 -35.24 18.11 -10.30
CA THR A 255 -35.35 17.14 -11.40
C THR A 255 -35.22 17.76 -12.79
N ASP A 256 -35.44 19.07 -12.88
CA ASP A 256 -35.38 19.89 -14.10
C ASP A 256 -34.68 21.22 -13.81
N SER A 257 -34.98 22.26 -14.59
CA SER A 257 -34.41 23.60 -14.41
C SER A 257 -35.22 24.47 -13.42
N SER A 258 -36.07 23.88 -12.60
CA SER A 258 -36.84 24.56 -11.53
C SER A 258 -35.92 24.99 -10.37
N ASP A 259 -36.56 25.57 -9.34
CA ASP A 259 -35.88 25.94 -8.10
C ASP A 259 -35.32 24.70 -7.39
N PHE A 260 -34.19 24.85 -6.71
CA PHE A 260 -33.66 23.81 -5.81
C PHE A 260 -34.54 23.67 -4.57
N TYR A 261 -34.75 22.43 -4.16
CA TYR A 261 -35.28 22.09 -2.85
C TYR A 261 -34.12 21.66 -1.93
N LYS A 262 -34.09 22.25 -0.74
CA LYS A 262 -33.11 21.94 0.31
C LYS A 262 -33.75 21.07 1.37
N VAL A 263 -33.02 20.05 1.80
CA VAL A 263 -33.28 19.30 3.02
C VAL A 263 -31.92 19.03 3.68
N GLY A 264 -31.83 18.95 5.00
CA GLY A 264 -30.55 18.75 5.67
C GLY A 264 -30.74 18.26 7.09
N MET A 265 -29.62 17.98 7.71
CA MET A 265 -29.51 17.59 9.12
C MET A 265 -28.41 18.39 9.78
N ASP A 266 -28.70 19.01 10.91
CA ASP A 266 -27.73 19.65 11.79
C ASP A 266 -27.77 18.96 13.17
N LEU A 267 -26.65 18.35 13.56
CA LEU A 267 -26.58 17.55 14.78
C LEU A 267 -26.66 18.39 16.06
N ASP A 268 -26.26 19.67 15.96
CA ASP A 268 -26.37 20.61 17.10
C ASP A 268 -27.82 21.00 17.35
N GLU A 269 -28.69 20.90 16.33
CA GLU A 269 -30.09 21.33 16.36
C GLU A 269 -31.08 20.19 16.51
N LEU A 270 -30.66 18.93 16.69
CA LEU A 270 -31.55 17.76 16.77
C LEU A 270 -32.59 17.85 17.88
N ASP A 271 -32.31 18.62 18.94
CA ASP A 271 -33.22 18.86 20.06
C ASP A 271 -34.16 20.06 19.82
N SER A 272 -34.08 20.75 18.66
CA SER A 272 -34.93 21.90 18.34
C SER A 272 -36.30 21.49 17.82
N GLU A 273 -37.27 22.40 17.88
CA GLU A 273 -38.63 22.19 17.35
C GLU A 273 -38.67 21.82 15.86
N GLN A 274 -37.66 22.21 15.10
CA GLN A 274 -37.52 21.86 13.68
C GLN A 274 -37.40 20.35 13.46
N TYR A 275 -36.72 19.64 14.37
CA TYR A 275 -36.50 18.21 14.28
C TYR A 275 -37.41 17.40 15.18
N LEU A 276 -38.05 18.01 16.19
CA LEU A 276 -38.90 17.29 17.14
C LEU A 276 -40.36 17.36 16.70
N GLN A 277 -40.95 16.19 16.39
CA GLN A 277 -42.38 16.03 16.17
C GLN A 277 -42.89 14.85 17.00
N ASN A 278 -43.87 15.07 17.87
CA ASN A 278 -44.43 14.05 18.75
C ASN A 278 -43.35 13.28 19.55
N ASN A 279 -42.39 14.00 20.09
CA ASN A 279 -41.21 13.41 20.81
C ASN A 279 -40.33 12.48 19.98
N GLN A 280 -40.44 12.52 18.64
CA GLN A 280 -39.54 11.80 17.73
C GLN A 280 -38.70 12.78 16.93
N VAL A 281 -37.43 12.45 16.71
CA VAL A 281 -36.57 13.20 15.82
C VAL A 281 -36.92 12.85 14.38
N VAL A 282 -37.34 13.81 13.60
CA VAL A 282 -37.76 13.65 12.19
C VAL A 282 -36.93 14.52 11.28
N ILE A 283 -36.73 14.08 10.03
CA ILE A 283 -36.12 14.93 8.99
C ILE A 283 -37.09 16.02 8.59
N PRO A 284 -36.67 17.31 8.57
CA PRO A 284 -37.52 18.43 8.18
C PRO A 284 -38.09 18.27 6.76
N LYS A 285 -39.22 18.95 6.49
CA LYS A 285 -39.75 18.98 5.12
C LYS A 285 -38.82 19.76 4.20
N PRO A 286 -38.66 19.33 2.93
CA PRO A 286 -37.89 20.07 1.94
C PRO A 286 -38.49 21.47 1.71
N VAL A 287 -37.62 22.47 1.61
CA VAL A 287 -37.98 23.85 1.34
C VAL A 287 -37.26 24.34 0.09
N LYS A 288 -37.88 25.23 -0.68
CA LYS A 288 -37.20 25.93 -1.76
C LYS A 288 -36.08 26.78 -1.19
N ALA A 289 -34.86 26.67 -1.74
CA ALA A 289 -33.72 27.41 -1.27
C ALA A 289 -32.69 27.63 -2.40
N GLU A 290 -32.02 28.76 -2.32
CA GLU A 290 -30.84 29.02 -3.16
C GLU A 290 -29.62 28.21 -2.66
N LEU A 291 -28.71 27.91 -3.59
CA LEU A 291 -27.43 27.32 -3.24
C LEU A 291 -26.55 28.29 -2.42
N PRO A 292 -25.67 27.81 -1.57
CA PRO A 292 -24.64 28.65 -0.95
C PRO A 292 -23.87 29.44 -2.01
N LYS A 293 -23.61 30.73 -1.75
CA LYS A 293 -22.97 31.63 -2.71
C LYS A 293 -21.68 31.10 -3.30
N TRP A 294 -20.83 30.48 -2.45
CA TRP A 294 -19.56 29.90 -2.89
C TRP A 294 -19.76 28.71 -3.84
N VAL A 295 -20.77 27.87 -3.59
CA VAL A 295 -21.17 26.76 -4.48
C VAL A 295 -21.66 27.28 -5.82
N ALA A 296 -22.57 28.27 -5.80
CA ALA A 296 -23.09 28.88 -7.01
C ALA A 296 -22.00 29.53 -7.85
N SER A 297 -21.03 30.22 -7.22
CA SER A 297 -19.87 30.81 -7.89
C SER A 297 -18.97 29.73 -8.49
N TYR A 298 -18.71 28.62 -7.75
CA TYR A 298 -17.94 27.50 -8.25
C TYR A 298 -18.59 26.86 -9.48
N ILE A 299 -19.90 26.61 -9.43
CA ILE A 299 -20.66 26.03 -10.55
C ILE A 299 -20.56 26.94 -11.78
N GLN A 300 -20.75 28.24 -11.61
CA GLN A 300 -20.68 29.19 -12.71
C GLN A 300 -19.31 29.22 -13.39
N ALA A 301 -18.24 29.02 -12.63
CA ALA A 301 -16.89 29.01 -13.14
C ALA A 301 -16.46 27.67 -13.79
N ASN A 302 -17.02 26.54 -13.36
CA ASN A 302 -16.49 25.23 -13.68
C ASN A 302 -17.40 24.32 -14.51
N PHE A 303 -18.73 24.58 -14.54
CA PHE A 303 -19.66 23.82 -15.37
C PHE A 303 -19.95 24.60 -16.68
N LYS A 304 -19.84 23.87 -17.81
CA LYS A 304 -20.05 24.48 -19.13
C LYS A 304 -21.36 25.21 -19.29
N ASN A 305 -22.44 24.66 -18.73
CA ASN A 305 -23.79 25.23 -18.80
C ASN A 305 -24.20 25.89 -17.48
N GLY A 306 -23.25 26.18 -16.61
CA GLY A 306 -23.47 26.78 -15.31
C GLY A 306 -24.53 26.05 -14.47
N LEU A 307 -25.32 26.82 -13.72
CA LEU A 307 -26.35 26.28 -12.83
C LEU A 307 -27.41 25.42 -13.56
N SER A 308 -27.67 25.65 -14.84
CA SER A 308 -28.77 24.96 -15.57
C SER A 308 -28.52 23.44 -15.72
N SER A 309 -27.26 22.99 -15.72
CA SER A 309 -26.92 21.57 -15.84
C SER A 309 -26.96 20.81 -14.52
N VAL A 310 -26.75 21.49 -13.39
CA VAL A 310 -26.64 20.85 -12.08
C VAL A 310 -28.00 20.39 -11.57
N ARG A 311 -28.03 19.20 -10.97
CA ARG A 311 -29.24 18.55 -10.44
C ARG A 311 -29.16 18.28 -8.94
N THR A 312 -28.03 17.80 -8.43
CA THR A 312 -27.87 17.57 -7.00
C THR A 312 -26.57 18.21 -6.49
N VAL A 313 -26.69 18.81 -5.30
CA VAL A 313 -25.55 19.33 -4.55
C VAL A 313 -25.67 18.85 -3.11
N VAL A 314 -24.70 18.12 -2.61
CA VAL A 314 -24.59 17.78 -1.18
C VAL A 314 -23.49 18.61 -0.58
N VAL A 315 -23.80 19.36 0.48
CA VAL A 315 -22.86 20.24 1.18
C VAL A 315 -22.61 19.68 2.58
N TRP A 316 -21.37 19.49 2.93
CA TRP A 316 -20.92 19.19 4.30
C TRP A 316 -20.39 20.44 4.96
N ASP A 317 -20.96 20.80 6.08
CA ASP A 317 -20.59 21.96 6.88
C ASP A 317 -20.18 21.55 8.30
N LYS A 318 -19.67 22.51 9.07
CA LYS A 318 -19.20 22.27 10.45
C LYS A 318 -18.26 21.06 10.53
N LEU A 319 -17.22 21.02 9.69
CA LEU A 319 -16.30 19.90 9.55
C LEU A 319 -15.42 19.72 10.80
N ASP A 320 -15.84 18.88 11.73
CA ASP A 320 -15.15 18.61 12.99
C ASP A 320 -14.19 17.40 12.91
N ARG A 321 -14.46 16.44 12.03
CA ARG A 321 -13.70 15.18 11.89
C ARG A 321 -12.87 15.07 10.60
N LEU A 322 -12.79 16.12 9.80
CA LEU A 322 -12.04 16.10 8.55
C LEU A 322 -10.52 15.88 8.82
N ALA A 323 -9.98 14.76 8.32
CA ALA A 323 -8.56 14.44 8.47
C ALA A 323 -7.65 15.27 7.55
N TRP A 324 -8.12 15.63 6.35
CA TRP A 324 -7.35 16.36 5.34
C TRP A 324 -7.73 17.85 5.35
N LYS A 325 -7.17 18.58 6.33
CA LYS A 325 -7.60 19.94 6.65
C LYS A 325 -7.06 21.01 5.70
N LYS A 326 -5.95 20.79 5.01
CA LYS A 326 -5.34 21.72 4.05
C LYS A 326 -5.74 21.38 2.64
N THR A 327 -5.99 22.40 1.80
CA THR A 327 -6.44 22.26 0.42
C THR A 327 -5.51 21.37 -0.40
N ASP A 328 -4.21 21.64 -0.39
CA ASP A 328 -3.24 20.83 -1.15
C ASP A 328 -3.27 19.36 -0.76
N THR A 329 -3.39 19.07 0.55
CA THR A 329 -3.46 17.70 1.06
C THR A 329 -4.79 17.05 0.69
N PHE A 330 -5.89 17.79 0.79
CA PHE A 330 -7.22 17.34 0.41
C PHE A 330 -7.26 16.98 -1.07
N ASP A 331 -6.82 17.89 -1.93
CA ASP A 331 -6.82 17.74 -3.39
C ASP A 331 -5.97 16.55 -3.84
N ALA A 332 -4.74 16.47 -3.33
CA ALA A 332 -3.82 15.41 -3.72
C ALA A 332 -4.37 14.02 -3.33
N ARG A 333 -4.87 13.87 -2.09
CA ARG A 333 -5.39 12.61 -1.59
C ARG A 333 -6.76 12.26 -2.16
N MET A 334 -7.64 13.25 -2.35
CA MET A 334 -8.95 13.05 -2.95
C MET A 334 -8.81 12.60 -4.41
N LYS A 335 -7.98 13.30 -5.22
CA LYS A 335 -7.71 12.90 -6.61
C LYS A 335 -7.09 11.51 -6.70
N GLU A 336 -6.20 11.16 -5.78
CA GLU A 336 -5.62 9.81 -5.74
C GLU A 336 -6.65 8.75 -5.38
N ASN A 337 -7.47 8.97 -4.34
CA ASN A 337 -8.54 8.06 -3.94
C ASN A 337 -9.54 7.81 -5.08
N LEU A 338 -10.05 8.89 -5.68
CA LEU A 338 -11.03 8.81 -6.76
C LEU A 338 -10.43 8.17 -8.03
N GLY A 339 -9.17 8.49 -8.34
CA GLY A 339 -8.45 7.92 -9.47
C GLY A 339 -8.27 6.40 -9.32
N LEU A 340 -7.97 5.90 -8.12
CA LEU A 340 -7.88 4.47 -7.80
C LEU A 340 -9.27 3.80 -7.83
N THR A 341 -10.23 4.38 -7.10
CA THR A 341 -11.55 3.78 -6.89
C THR A 341 -12.34 3.68 -8.18
N TYR A 342 -12.35 4.76 -8.97
CA TYR A 342 -13.20 4.90 -10.16
C TYR A 342 -12.43 4.82 -11.48
N ARG A 343 -11.17 4.33 -11.51
CA ARG A 343 -10.34 4.26 -12.73
C ARG A 343 -11.07 3.69 -13.95
N ASN A 344 -11.94 2.69 -13.73
CA ASN A 344 -12.68 2.03 -14.80
C ASN A 344 -13.94 2.83 -15.26
N PHE A 345 -14.29 3.91 -14.56
CA PHE A 345 -15.47 4.74 -14.84
C PHE A 345 -15.10 6.10 -15.44
N LEU A 346 -13.85 6.55 -15.29
CA LEU A 346 -13.40 7.88 -15.71
C LEU A 346 -13.36 8.09 -17.23
N SER A 347 -13.60 7.06 -18.02
CA SER A 347 -13.84 7.17 -19.47
C SER A 347 -15.27 7.63 -19.82
N TRP A 348 -16.22 7.45 -18.89
CA TRP A 348 -17.66 7.77 -19.09
C TRP A 348 -18.14 8.88 -18.18
N HIS A 349 -17.51 9.05 -17.03
CA HIS A 349 -17.86 10.07 -16.04
C HIS A 349 -16.67 10.99 -15.82
N LYS A 350 -16.92 12.30 -15.89
CA LYS A 350 -15.90 13.31 -15.60
C LYS A 350 -15.94 13.63 -14.12
N LEU A 351 -14.91 13.21 -13.38
CA LEU A 351 -14.70 13.59 -11.97
C LEU A 351 -13.71 14.76 -11.90
N VAL A 352 -14.04 15.76 -11.07
CA VAL A 352 -13.24 16.98 -10.89
C VAL A 352 -13.11 17.29 -9.40
N VAL A 353 -11.93 17.66 -8.95
CA VAL A 353 -11.67 18.14 -7.58
C VAL A 353 -11.09 19.55 -7.68
N ASN A 354 -11.78 20.53 -7.11
CA ASN A 354 -11.40 21.94 -7.14
C ASN A 354 -10.95 22.43 -8.54
N GLY A 355 -11.76 22.14 -9.56
CA GLY A 355 -11.49 22.51 -10.96
C GLY A 355 -10.46 21.62 -11.69
N THR A 356 -9.81 20.69 -11.02
CA THR A 356 -8.82 19.78 -11.62
C THR A 356 -9.46 18.41 -11.93
N LYS A 357 -9.36 17.96 -13.18
CA LYS A 357 -9.87 16.63 -13.60
C LYS A 357 -9.09 15.51 -12.90
N VAL A 358 -9.81 14.50 -12.42
CA VAL A 358 -9.25 13.28 -11.86
C VAL A 358 -8.79 12.35 -12.98
N GLU A 359 -7.55 11.88 -12.88
CA GLU A 359 -6.96 10.92 -13.82
C GLU A 359 -7.10 9.49 -13.29
N PRO A 360 -7.38 8.50 -14.16
CA PRO A 360 -7.44 7.11 -13.76
C PRO A 360 -6.07 6.65 -13.24
N LEU A 361 -6.04 6.00 -12.09
CA LEU A 361 -4.83 5.46 -11.47
C LEU A 361 -4.96 3.94 -11.32
N ASP A 362 -4.36 3.21 -12.26
CA ASP A 362 -4.33 1.76 -12.22
C ASP A 362 -3.17 1.27 -11.33
N PRO A 363 -3.42 0.59 -10.19
CA PRO A 363 -2.36 0.08 -9.34
C PRO A 363 -1.58 -1.09 -9.97
N LEU A 364 -2.05 -1.66 -11.07
CA LEU A 364 -1.33 -2.66 -11.87
C LEU A 364 -0.46 -2.01 -12.96
N PHE A 365 -0.67 -0.74 -13.27
CA PHE A 365 0.02 0.03 -14.32
C PHE A 365 -0.06 -0.60 -15.72
N THR A 366 -1.17 -1.25 -16.03
CA THR A 366 -1.42 -1.91 -17.33
C THR A 366 -2.44 -1.15 -18.19
N THR A 367 -3.01 -0.05 -17.68
CA THR A 367 -4.00 0.76 -18.39
C THR A 367 -3.32 1.96 -19.03
N GLU A 368 -3.32 2.02 -20.37
CA GLU A 368 -2.81 3.15 -21.15
C GLU A 368 -3.56 4.45 -20.82
N GLY A 369 -2.82 5.58 -20.80
CA GLY A 369 -3.36 6.89 -20.47
C GLY A 369 -3.71 7.05 -18.99
N GLY A 370 -3.42 6.07 -18.15
CA GLY A 370 -3.53 6.18 -16.70
C GLY A 370 -2.40 7.03 -16.11
N ARG A 371 -2.69 7.65 -14.96
CA ARG A 371 -1.71 8.43 -14.22
C ARG A 371 -0.46 7.60 -13.91
N PHE A 372 0.70 8.14 -14.15
CA PHE A 372 2.00 7.49 -13.99
C PHE A 372 2.28 6.31 -14.95
N PHE A 373 1.43 6.05 -15.94
CA PHE A 373 1.71 5.05 -16.97
C PHE A 373 2.93 5.44 -17.82
N ASP A 374 2.98 6.69 -18.31
CA ASP A 374 3.98 7.23 -19.23
C ASP A 374 5.01 8.16 -18.55
N ILE A 375 5.36 7.93 -17.26
CA ILE A 375 6.39 8.77 -16.60
C ILE A 375 7.81 8.47 -17.07
N ASP A 376 8.03 7.30 -17.66
CA ASP A 376 9.27 6.83 -18.25
C ASP A 376 8.98 5.75 -19.29
N GLU A 377 10.01 5.15 -19.90
CA GLU A 377 9.86 4.13 -20.95
C GLU A 377 9.48 2.74 -20.41
N GLU A 378 9.71 2.47 -19.12
CA GLU A 378 9.37 1.17 -18.54
C GLU A 378 7.86 0.98 -18.39
N ARG A 379 7.39 -0.20 -18.76
CA ARG A 379 5.99 -0.62 -18.67
C ARG A 379 5.83 -1.83 -17.76
N ALA A 380 4.71 -1.90 -17.06
CA ALA A 380 4.31 -3.13 -16.40
C ALA A 380 3.89 -4.16 -17.46
N GLU A 381 4.36 -5.37 -17.30
CA GLU A 381 4.00 -6.47 -18.18
C GLU A 381 2.68 -7.10 -17.73
N VAL A 382 1.76 -7.28 -18.66
CA VAL A 382 0.51 -8.00 -18.43
C VAL A 382 0.82 -9.48 -18.38
N ILE A 383 0.55 -10.12 -17.25
CA ILE A 383 0.58 -11.59 -17.12
C ILE A 383 -0.80 -12.13 -17.52
N PRO A 384 -0.88 -13.26 -18.25
CA PRO A 384 -2.16 -13.89 -18.53
C PRO A 384 -2.98 -14.07 -17.25
N GLY A 385 -4.16 -13.46 -17.23
CA GLY A 385 -5.11 -13.56 -16.14
C GLY A 385 -5.91 -14.86 -16.20
N MET A 386 -6.86 -14.98 -15.28
CA MET A 386 -7.78 -16.14 -15.24
C MET A 386 -9.20 -15.65 -14.94
N ASP A 387 -10.17 -16.36 -15.46
CA ASP A 387 -11.58 -16.15 -15.14
C ASP A 387 -12.04 -17.29 -14.21
N LEU A 388 -12.54 -16.92 -13.02
CA LEU A 388 -13.07 -17.89 -12.06
C LEU A 388 -14.60 -17.95 -12.20
N ASN A 389 -15.13 -19.14 -12.43
CA ASN A 389 -16.56 -19.39 -12.46
C ASN A 389 -17.03 -19.75 -11.05
N ILE A 390 -17.72 -18.84 -10.37
CA ILE A 390 -18.15 -18.99 -8.98
C ILE A 390 -19.68 -19.01 -8.95
N PRO A 391 -20.33 -20.03 -8.38
CA PRO A 391 -21.78 -20.06 -8.19
C PRO A 391 -22.18 -19.15 -7.04
N ASP A 392 -23.27 -18.40 -7.19
CA ASP A 392 -23.91 -17.66 -6.11
C ASP A 392 -24.73 -18.58 -5.17
N SER A 393 -25.44 -18.00 -4.21
CA SER A 393 -26.30 -18.75 -3.27
C SER A 393 -27.45 -19.50 -3.94
N ASN A 394 -27.83 -19.15 -5.17
CA ASN A 394 -28.89 -19.77 -5.94
C ASN A 394 -28.34 -20.81 -6.94
N GLY A 395 -27.00 -20.96 -7.03
CA GLY A 395 -26.33 -21.84 -7.98
C GLY A 395 -26.11 -21.22 -9.36
N GLU A 396 -26.40 -19.92 -9.55
CA GLU A 396 -26.09 -19.21 -10.80
C GLU A 396 -24.59 -18.91 -10.87
N ILE A 397 -23.97 -19.26 -12.01
CA ILE A 397 -22.52 -19.10 -12.19
C ILE A 397 -22.20 -17.67 -12.62
N HIS A 398 -21.28 -17.04 -11.88
CA HIS A 398 -20.77 -15.70 -12.14
C HIS A 398 -19.27 -15.72 -12.36
N VAL A 399 -18.78 -14.86 -13.26
CA VAL A 399 -17.38 -14.76 -13.63
C VAL A 399 -16.68 -13.72 -12.75
N VAL A 400 -15.66 -14.13 -12.00
CA VAL A 400 -14.71 -13.24 -11.33
C VAL A 400 -13.45 -13.15 -12.19
N LYS A 401 -13.12 -11.94 -12.64
CA LYS A 401 -11.94 -11.69 -13.46
C LYS A 401 -10.71 -11.44 -12.60
N VAL A 402 -9.64 -12.20 -12.85
CA VAL A 402 -8.35 -12.02 -12.20
C VAL A 402 -7.38 -11.41 -13.20
N ARG A 403 -6.83 -10.23 -12.87
CA ARG A 403 -5.78 -9.56 -13.65
C ARG A 403 -4.46 -9.65 -12.89
N LEU A 404 -3.38 -9.90 -13.61
CA LEU A 404 -2.03 -10.01 -13.07
C LEU A 404 -1.07 -9.12 -13.84
N SER A 405 -0.10 -8.52 -13.14
CA SER A 405 1.00 -7.79 -13.80
C SER A 405 2.33 -8.03 -13.09
N TYR A 406 3.41 -7.94 -13.86
CA TYR A 406 4.78 -7.98 -13.39
C TYR A 406 5.45 -6.62 -13.65
N MET A 407 6.28 -6.19 -12.72
CA MET A 407 7.04 -4.95 -12.78
C MET A 407 8.52 -5.26 -12.51
N SER A 408 9.43 -4.73 -13.36
CA SER A 408 10.86 -4.88 -13.18
C SER A 408 11.33 -4.32 -11.83
N PRO A 409 12.50 -4.72 -11.31
CA PRO A 409 13.07 -4.15 -10.09
C PRO A 409 13.28 -2.63 -10.17
N THR A 410 13.48 -2.08 -11.36
CA THR A 410 13.70 -0.65 -11.63
C THR A 410 12.44 0.15 -11.93
N PHE A 411 11.31 -0.52 -12.19
CA PHE A 411 10.05 0.11 -12.60
C PHE A 411 9.60 1.27 -11.70
N MET A 412 9.86 1.16 -10.41
CA MET A 412 9.53 2.16 -9.41
C MET A 412 10.70 3.07 -9.03
N ALA A 413 11.84 2.97 -9.72
CA ALA A 413 13.04 3.77 -9.49
C ALA A 413 13.08 5.01 -10.36
N ILE A 414 13.73 6.09 -9.88
CA ILE A 414 14.09 7.28 -10.66
C ILE A 414 15.32 6.94 -11.49
N ASP A 415 16.38 6.52 -10.84
CA ASP A 415 17.61 6.02 -11.46
C ASP A 415 17.47 4.52 -11.73
N LYS A 416 17.43 4.15 -13.01
CA LYS A 416 17.16 2.81 -13.50
C LYS A 416 18.35 1.84 -13.34
N THR A 417 19.50 2.34 -12.96
CA THR A 417 20.67 1.49 -12.70
C THR A 417 20.58 0.74 -11.36
N ARG A 418 19.64 1.11 -10.49
CA ARG A 418 19.47 0.54 -9.16
C ARG A 418 17.99 0.40 -8.74
N PRO A 419 17.67 -0.53 -7.81
CA PRO A 419 16.29 -0.71 -7.35
C PRO A 419 15.73 0.53 -6.67
N ALA A 420 14.40 0.65 -6.67
CA ALA A 420 13.68 1.73 -6.00
C ALA A 420 13.83 1.64 -4.47
N ALA A 421 14.47 2.62 -3.85
CA ALA A 421 14.60 2.75 -2.40
C ALA A 421 14.80 4.23 -2.01
N GLY A 422 14.25 4.67 -0.87
CA GLY A 422 14.45 6.00 -0.33
C GLY A 422 14.21 7.11 -1.36
N LYS A 423 15.25 7.93 -1.61
CA LYS A 423 15.19 9.02 -2.58
C LYS A 423 15.14 8.57 -4.05
N ASN A 424 15.51 7.31 -4.32
CA ASN A 424 15.42 6.72 -5.65
C ASN A 424 14.04 6.16 -5.99
N ALA A 425 12.99 6.47 -5.23
CA ALA A 425 11.64 6.02 -5.50
C ALA A 425 10.86 7.05 -6.31
N ASN A 426 10.31 6.63 -7.46
CA ASN A 426 9.39 7.42 -8.25
C ASN A 426 7.93 7.33 -7.71
N PRO A 427 6.95 8.11 -8.22
CA PRO A 427 5.57 8.09 -7.73
C PRO A 427 4.90 6.72 -7.73
N ARG A 428 5.23 5.81 -8.68
CA ARG A 428 4.69 4.45 -8.75
C ARG A 428 4.95 3.65 -7.47
N PHE A 429 6.08 3.92 -6.79
CA PHE A 429 6.45 3.24 -5.55
C PHE A 429 5.40 3.41 -4.45
N ASN A 430 4.90 4.63 -4.24
CA ASN A 430 3.90 4.90 -3.22
C ASN A 430 2.55 4.26 -3.54
N VAL A 431 2.17 4.23 -4.82
CA VAL A 431 0.96 3.55 -5.27
C VAL A 431 1.07 2.05 -4.98
N ARG A 432 2.18 1.40 -5.36
CA ARG A 432 2.39 -0.03 -5.09
C ARG A 432 2.51 -0.36 -3.60
N LYS A 433 3.16 0.48 -2.82
CA LYS A 433 3.27 0.31 -1.36
C LYS A 433 1.90 0.23 -0.69
N ARG A 434 0.93 1.05 -1.13
CA ARG A 434 -0.43 1.06 -0.57
C ARG A 434 -1.29 -0.07 -1.11
N ASN A 435 -1.11 -0.44 -2.37
CA ASN A 435 -1.86 -1.47 -3.08
C ASN A 435 -1.07 -2.80 -3.20
N ASN A 436 -0.21 -3.11 -2.23
CA ASN A 436 0.51 -4.38 -2.14
C ASN A 436 -0.40 -5.43 -1.51
N GLY A 437 -1.11 -6.18 -2.34
CA GLY A 437 -2.14 -7.14 -1.96
C GLY A 437 -3.05 -7.48 -3.13
N PHE A 438 -4.13 -8.20 -2.86
CA PHE A 438 -5.24 -8.37 -3.80
C PHE A 438 -6.05 -7.07 -3.86
N VAL A 439 -5.98 -6.37 -4.97
CA VAL A 439 -6.85 -5.23 -5.26
C VAL A 439 -8.22 -5.78 -5.63
N VAL A 440 -9.22 -5.57 -4.78
CA VAL A 440 -10.55 -6.15 -4.98
C VAL A 440 -11.51 -5.09 -5.50
N CYS A 441 -12.12 -5.39 -6.66
CA CYS A 441 -13.08 -4.54 -7.35
C CYS A 441 -14.45 -5.22 -7.42
N ARG A 442 -15.52 -4.48 -7.16
CA ARG A 442 -16.90 -4.89 -7.32
C ARG A 442 -17.52 -4.14 -8.50
N ASN A 443 -17.96 -4.85 -9.52
CA ASN A 443 -18.44 -4.24 -10.77
C ASN A 443 -17.47 -3.18 -11.34
N GLY A 444 -16.15 -3.39 -11.19
CA GLY A 444 -15.12 -2.45 -11.66
C GLY A 444 -14.76 -1.33 -10.68
N ARG A 445 -15.52 -1.10 -9.61
CA ARG A 445 -15.19 -0.16 -8.53
C ARG A 445 -14.27 -0.82 -7.51
N GLN A 446 -13.10 -0.21 -7.25
CA GLN A 446 -12.21 -0.73 -6.21
C GLN A 446 -12.82 -0.53 -4.82
N ILE A 447 -12.83 -1.60 -4.03
CA ILE A 447 -13.38 -1.60 -2.66
C ILE A 447 -12.27 -1.65 -1.62
N ASP A 448 -11.36 -2.63 -1.72
CA ASP A 448 -10.34 -2.86 -0.70
C ASP A 448 -9.06 -3.44 -1.31
N VAL A 449 -8.02 -3.54 -0.47
CA VAL A 449 -6.77 -4.25 -0.77
C VAL A 449 -6.52 -5.27 0.33
N VAL A 450 -6.77 -6.54 0.03
CA VAL A 450 -6.60 -7.65 0.98
C VAL A 450 -5.13 -8.06 0.99
N LYS A 451 -4.47 -7.91 2.15
CA LYS A 451 -3.03 -8.15 2.31
C LYS A 451 -2.71 -9.49 2.96
N GLN A 452 -3.53 -9.91 3.91
CA GLN A 452 -3.39 -11.18 4.61
C GLN A 452 -4.53 -12.12 4.23
N ASN A 453 -4.24 -13.37 3.95
CA ASN A 453 -5.19 -14.41 3.60
C ASN A 453 -4.53 -15.80 3.74
N ASP A 454 -5.32 -16.85 3.61
CA ASP A 454 -4.87 -18.24 3.79
C ASP A 454 -3.96 -18.75 2.66
N LEU A 455 -3.97 -18.11 1.47
CA LEU A 455 -3.12 -18.51 0.35
C LEU A 455 -1.70 -17.95 0.46
N THR A 456 -1.55 -16.72 0.96
CA THR A 456 -0.24 -16.06 0.99
C THR A 456 -0.23 -14.82 1.88
N THR A 457 0.94 -14.52 2.43
CA THR A 457 1.23 -13.22 3.05
C THR A 457 2.07 -12.37 2.10
N PHE A 458 1.64 -11.13 1.86
CA PHE A 458 2.35 -10.21 0.98
C PHE A 458 3.57 -9.59 1.65
N GLN A 459 4.73 -9.77 1.03
CA GLN A 459 6.01 -9.22 1.46
C GLN A 459 6.34 -7.92 0.71
N ASN A 460 7.40 -7.24 1.13
CA ASN A 460 7.88 -6.02 0.49
C ASN A 460 8.26 -6.21 -0.99
N ASN A 461 8.75 -7.38 -1.35
CA ASN A 461 9.13 -7.72 -2.73
C ASN A 461 7.90 -7.87 -3.64
N ASP A 462 6.75 -8.22 -3.09
CA ASP A 462 5.52 -8.43 -3.85
C ASP A 462 4.95 -7.13 -4.44
N ARG A 463 5.54 -5.97 -4.10
CA ARG A 463 5.24 -4.70 -4.79
C ARG A 463 5.53 -4.72 -6.30
N HIS A 464 6.39 -5.64 -6.75
CA HIS A 464 6.71 -5.83 -8.17
C HIS A 464 5.69 -6.69 -8.93
N MET A 465 4.59 -7.09 -8.29
CA MET A 465 3.45 -7.72 -8.93
C MET A 465 2.16 -7.01 -8.60
N GLY A 466 1.26 -6.91 -9.56
CA GLY A 466 -0.11 -6.41 -9.41
C GLY A 466 -1.10 -7.56 -9.49
N ILE A 467 -2.09 -7.57 -8.61
CA ILE A 467 -3.16 -8.57 -8.58
C ILE A 467 -4.48 -7.84 -8.39
N GLU A 468 -5.43 -8.05 -9.29
CA GLU A 468 -6.78 -7.50 -9.19
C GLU A 468 -7.81 -8.61 -9.32
N LEU A 469 -8.79 -8.65 -8.41
CA LEU A 469 -9.97 -9.48 -8.46
C LEU A 469 -11.17 -8.58 -8.73
N ASN A 470 -11.88 -8.79 -9.83
CA ASN A 470 -13.08 -8.03 -10.17
C ASN A 470 -14.28 -8.95 -10.23
N PHE A 471 -15.23 -8.77 -9.30
CA PHE A 471 -16.39 -9.63 -9.13
C PHE A 471 -17.71 -8.85 -9.33
N PRO A 472 -18.78 -9.52 -9.81
CA PRO A 472 -20.10 -8.93 -9.92
C PRO A 472 -20.83 -8.88 -8.57
N ALA A 473 -21.73 -7.92 -8.40
CA ALA A 473 -22.50 -7.71 -7.18
C ALA A 473 -23.33 -8.91 -6.71
N ALA A 474 -23.62 -9.88 -7.58
CA ALA A 474 -24.28 -11.13 -7.21
C ALA A 474 -23.48 -11.95 -6.20
N LEU A 475 -22.17 -11.77 -6.14
CA LEU A 475 -21.25 -12.46 -5.23
C LEU A 475 -20.93 -11.67 -3.94
N ASP A 476 -21.64 -10.58 -3.63
CA ASP A 476 -21.42 -9.73 -2.45
C ASP A 476 -21.28 -10.54 -1.14
N GLU A 477 -22.11 -11.57 -0.97
CA GLU A 477 -22.13 -12.41 0.23
C GLU A 477 -20.86 -13.27 0.35
N MET A 478 -20.36 -13.80 -0.78
CA MET A 478 -19.13 -14.61 -0.81
C MET A 478 -17.88 -13.77 -0.62
N PHE A 479 -17.92 -12.52 -1.09
CA PHE A 479 -16.83 -11.57 -0.92
C PHE A 479 -16.94 -10.78 0.40
N GLY A 480 -17.95 -11.07 1.24
CA GLY A 480 -18.11 -10.44 2.55
C GLY A 480 -18.15 -8.92 2.50
N VAL A 481 -18.87 -8.36 1.50
CA VAL A 481 -18.97 -6.92 1.33
C VAL A 481 -19.79 -6.31 2.46
N THR A 482 -19.17 -5.43 3.26
CA THR A 482 -19.84 -4.70 4.33
C THR A 482 -20.76 -3.60 3.77
N THR A 483 -21.73 -3.14 4.58
CA THR A 483 -22.66 -2.05 4.20
C THR A 483 -21.94 -0.75 3.82
N SER A 484 -20.80 -0.46 4.44
CA SER A 484 -19.97 0.71 4.14
C SER A 484 -18.99 0.49 3.01
N LYS A 485 -18.92 -0.71 2.40
CA LYS A 485 -18.00 -1.07 1.30
C LYS A 485 -16.53 -0.68 1.57
N GLN A 486 -16.10 -0.70 2.84
CA GLN A 486 -14.74 -0.30 3.23
C GLN A 486 -13.82 -1.48 3.56
N GLN A 487 -14.40 -2.65 3.79
CA GLN A 487 -13.69 -3.87 4.10
C GLN A 487 -14.34 -5.04 3.39
N ILE A 488 -13.50 -5.97 2.99
CA ILE A 488 -13.88 -7.23 2.39
C ILE A 488 -13.28 -8.35 3.23
N THR A 489 -14.09 -9.36 3.51
CA THR A 489 -13.62 -10.62 4.09
C THR A 489 -14.00 -11.73 3.11
N LEU A 490 -13.04 -12.12 2.29
CA LEU A 490 -13.23 -13.19 1.32
C LEU A 490 -13.53 -14.49 2.06
N SER A 491 -14.58 -15.22 1.63
CA SER A 491 -14.89 -16.53 2.18
C SER A 491 -13.88 -17.58 1.69
N ASP A 492 -13.73 -18.66 2.45
CA ASP A 492 -12.86 -19.80 2.11
C ASP A 492 -13.15 -20.34 0.71
N LYS A 493 -14.42 -20.33 0.30
CA LYS A 493 -14.83 -20.77 -1.06
C LYS A 493 -14.14 -19.96 -2.17
N VAL A 494 -13.94 -18.66 -2.00
CA VAL A 494 -13.24 -17.84 -2.99
C VAL A 494 -11.77 -18.24 -3.06
N TRP A 495 -11.15 -18.53 -1.92
CA TRP A 495 -9.78 -19.02 -1.87
C TRP A 495 -9.63 -20.39 -2.50
N ASP A 496 -10.57 -21.32 -2.27
CA ASP A 496 -10.62 -22.63 -2.92
C ASP A 496 -10.70 -22.53 -4.45
N HIS A 497 -11.52 -21.63 -4.98
CA HIS A 497 -11.61 -21.38 -6.41
C HIS A 497 -10.32 -20.82 -7.00
N LEU A 498 -9.64 -19.91 -6.29
CA LEU A 498 -8.33 -19.39 -6.70
C LEU A 498 -7.27 -20.49 -6.71
N SER A 499 -7.19 -21.31 -5.66
CA SER A 499 -6.30 -22.48 -5.57
C SER A 499 -6.55 -23.47 -6.71
N ALA A 500 -7.81 -23.85 -6.93
CA ALA A 500 -8.20 -24.77 -8.01
C ALA A 500 -7.84 -24.24 -9.39
N ALA A 501 -7.87 -22.92 -9.60
CA ALA A 501 -7.43 -22.27 -10.84
C ALA A 501 -5.91 -22.20 -11.00
N GLY A 502 -5.12 -22.67 -10.01
CA GLY A 502 -3.65 -22.67 -10.06
C GLY A 502 -3.01 -21.31 -9.73
N PHE A 503 -3.74 -20.45 -9.02
CA PHE A 503 -3.27 -19.11 -8.67
C PHE A 503 -1.97 -19.13 -7.86
N GLU A 504 -1.80 -20.05 -6.91
CA GLU A 504 -0.59 -20.20 -6.10
C GLU A 504 0.66 -20.44 -6.96
N ARG A 505 0.52 -21.27 -7.99
CA ARG A 505 1.60 -21.51 -8.95
C ARG A 505 1.97 -20.22 -9.70
N ALA A 506 0.97 -19.50 -10.20
CA ALA A 506 1.20 -18.21 -10.88
C ALA A 506 1.92 -17.21 -9.97
N LEU A 507 1.51 -17.13 -8.70
CA LEU A 507 2.13 -16.29 -7.68
C LEU A 507 3.60 -16.68 -7.43
N SER A 508 3.86 -17.98 -7.24
CA SER A 508 5.21 -18.53 -7.06
C SER A 508 6.11 -18.21 -8.26
N ASP A 509 5.61 -18.37 -9.48
CA ASP A 509 6.40 -18.12 -10.69
C ASP A 509 6.72 -16.63 -10.87
N ILE A 510 5.80 -15.72 -10.53
CA ILE A 510 6.07 -14.27 -10.53
C ILE A 510 7.12 -13.94 -9.46
N ARG A 511 7.02 -14.49 -8.24
CA ARG A 511 8.01 -14.30 -7.18
C ARG A 511 9.41 -14.78 -7.56
N LYS A 512 9.51 -15.97 -8.18
CA LYS A 512 10.78 -16.50 -8.72
C LYS A 512 11.36 -15.56 -9.78
N ARG A 513 10.51 -15.03 -10.66
CA ARG A 513 10.92 -14.06 -11.69
C ARG A 513 11.46 -12.77 -11.07
N ILE A 514 10.77 -12.22 -10.06
CA ILE A 514 11.24 -11.04 -9.30
C ILE A 514 12.61 -11.32 -8.66
N GLY A 515 12.76 -12.48 -8.00
CA GLY A 515 14.02 -12.90 -7.35
C GLY A 515 15.16 -13.02 -8.34
N ARG A 516 14.90 -13.64 -9.51
CA ARG A 516 15.90 -13.78 -10.59
C ARG A 516 16.33 -12.42 -11.12
N ALA A 517 15.38 -11.56 -11.49
CA ALA A 517 15.68 -10.23 -12.03
C ALA A 517 16.49 -9.37 -11.03
N LYS A 518 16.21 -9.48 -9.74
CA LYS A 518 16.99 -8.79 -8.70
C LYS A 518 18.40 -9.35 -8.55
N LYS A 519 18.58 -10.67 -8.66
CA LYS A 519 19.91 -11.30 -8.65
C LYS A 519 20.73 -10.86 -9.87
N GLU A 520 20.13 -10.90 -11.05
CA GLU A 520 20.78 -10.47 -12.30
C GLU A 520 21.23 -9.02 -12.21
N MET A 521 20.37 -8.13 -11.73
CA MET A 521 20.70 -6.72 -11.52
C MET A 521 21.83 -6.53 -10.48
N ALA A 522 21.82 -7.28 -9.38
CA ALA A 522 22.88 -7.21 -8.39
C ALA A 522 24.24 -7.64 -8.97
N ILE A 523 24.25 -8.67 -9.80
CA ILE A 523 25.45 -9.14 -10.51
C ILE A 523 25.94 -8.08 -11.52
N GLU A 524 25.02 -7.39 -12.21
CA GLU A 524 25.35 -6.34 -13.18
C GLU A 524 25.94 -5.11 -12.49
N ILE A 525 25.34 -4.68 -11.37
CA ILE A 525 25.88 -3.62 -10.51
C ILE A 525 27.27 -3.98 -10.00
N GLU A 526 27.50 -5.25 -9.64
CA GLU A 526 28.79 -5.75 -9.15
C GLU A 526 29.83 -5.78 -10.27
N LYS A 527 29.44 -6.08 -11.53
CA LYS A 527 30.32 -6.07 -12.71
C LYS A 527 30.71 -4.66 -13.17
N ASP A 528 29.77 -3.72 -13.11
CA ASP A 528 30.01 -2.35 -13.58
C ASP A 528 30.82 -1.49 -12.60
N GLY A 529 31.10 -1.99 -11.39
CA GLY A 529 31.94 -1.34 -10.38
C GLY A 529 31.44 0.03 -9.92
N VAL A 530 30.18 0.36 -10.22
CA VAL A 530 29.73 1.74 -10.16
C VAL A 530 29.17 2.19 -8.82
N HIS A 531 28.74 1.32 -7.90
CA HIS A 531 28.32 1.76 -6.55
C HIS A 531 28.39 0.65 -5.50
N ASN A 532 29.51 0.59 -4.80
CA ASN A 532 29.55 -0.11 -3.53
C ASN A 532 28.78 0.71 -2.48
N PRO A 533 27.77 0.12 -1.78
CA PRO A 533 27.00 0.84 -0.75
C PRO A 533 27.87 1.47 0.36
N SER A 534 29.03 0.93 0.62
CA SER A 534 30.01 1.50 1.56
C SER A 534 30.62 2.80 1.05
N GLU A 535 30.85 2.92 -0.26
CA GLU A 535 31.38 4.13 -0.86
C GLU A 535 30.38 5.29 -0.77
N GLU A 536 29.10 5.02 -1.03
CA GLU A 536 28.03 6.02 -0.87
C GLU A 536 27.86 6.43 0.60
N LEU A 537 27.84 5.45 1.52
CA LEU A 537 27.73 5.70 2.95
C LEU A 537 28.88 6.61 3.47
N ILE A 538 30.12 6.31 3.10
CA ILE A 538 31.27 7.08 3.54
C ILE A 538 31.29 8.46 2.87
N ARG A 539 30.94 8.56 1.59
CA ARG A 539 30.84 9.83 0.87
C ARG A 539 29.78 10.76 1.48
N GLU A 540 28.58 10.29 1.77
CA GLU A 540 27.51 11.08 2.36
C GLU A 540 27.84 11.56 3.77
N ASN A 541 28.63 10.77 4.51
CA ASN A 541 29.01 11.06 5.88
C ASN A 541 30.44 11.61 6.03
N SER A 542 31.16 11.87 4.95
CA SER A 542 32.56 12.34 4.94
C SER A 542 32.78 13.58 5.79
N LYS A 543 31.81 14.48 5.86
CA LYS A 543 31.84 15.71 6.69
C LYS A 543 31.86 15.42 8.21
N PHE A 544 31.43 14.24 8.64
CA PHE A 544 31.48 13.82 10.04
C PHE A 544 32.75 13.03 10.38
N ILE A 545 33.48 12.57 9.37
CA ILE A 545 34.72 11.80 9.52
C ILE A 545 35.89 12.80 9.47
N ARG A 546 36.44 13.13 10.65
CA ARG A 546 37.58 14.02 10.73
C ARG A 546 38.85 13.27 10.34
N ARG A 547 39.50 13.72 9.27
CA ARG A 547 40.83 13.27 8.86
C ARG A 547 41.88 14.35 9.14
N LYS A 548 43.11 13.93 9.43
CA LYS A 548 44.22 14.85 9.54
C LYS A 548 44.58 15.38 8.17
N PRO A 549 44.99 16.65 8.02
CA PRO A 549 45.60 17.13 6.79
C PRO A 549 46.80 16.25 6.41
N LEU A 550 46.92 15.91 5.13
CA LEU A 550 48.10 15.17 4.64
C LEU A 550 49.35 16.01 4.86
N THR A 551 50.41 15.40 5.29
CA THR A 551 51.76 16.00 5.27
C THR A 551 52.18 16.19 3.81
N ASP A 552 53.16 17.07 3.55
CA ASP A 552 53.65 17.33 2.20
C ASP A 552 54.19 16.04 1.53
N GLU A 553 54.87 15.19 2.31
CA GLU A 553 55.37 13.88 1.86
C GLU A 553 54.21 12.93 1.50
N ALA A 554 53.15 12.84 2.33
CA ALA A 554 52.00 12.03 2.03
C ALA A 554 51.17 12.54 0.86
N ALA A 555 51.13 13.86 0.65
CA ALA A 555 50.44 14.47 -0.49
C ALA A 555 51.20 14.17 -1.81
N GLU A 556 52.54 14.16 -1.77
CA GLU A 556 53.37 13.78 -2.93
C GLU A 556 53.25 12.28 -3.24
N GLU A 557 53.20 11.42 -2.21
CA GLU A 557 52.95 10.01 -2.37
C GLU A 557 51.58 9.74 -3.01
N ALA A 558 50.52 10.42 -2.53
CA ALA A 558 49.18 10.34 -3.10
C ALA A 558 49.13 10.73 -4.56
N LYS A 559 49.86 11.78 -4.96
CA LYS A 559 49.97 12.18 -6.38
C LYS A 559 50.70 11.12 -7.21
N ARG A 560 51.79 10.53 -6.68
CA ARG A 560 52.52 9.46 -7.38
C ARG A 560 51.63 8.21 -7.55
N ASN A 561 50.85 7.86 -6.54
CA ASN A 561 49.94 6.74 -6.62
C ASN A 561 48.85 6.97 -7.69
N GLN A 562 48.29 8.15 -7.71
CA GLN A 562 47.29 8.56 -8.75
C GLN A 562 47.93 8.49 -10.17
N GLU A 563 49.11 9.03 -10.37
CA GLU A 563 49.79 9.00 -11.68
C GLU A 563 50.13 7.59 -12.15
N ASN A 564 50.58 6.73 -11.21
CA ASN A 564 50.84 5.30 -11.47
C ASN A 564 49.55 4.58 -11.91
N ARG A 565 48.44 4.88 -11.27
CA ARG A 565 47.12 4.31 -11.63
C ARG A 565 46.64 4.77 -13.01
N ILE A 566 46.83 6.04 -13.36
CA ILE A 566 46.51 6.58 -14.67
C ILE A 566 47.32 5.86 -15.76
N LYS A 567 48.62 5.67 -15.53
CA LYS A 567 49.52 4.94 -16.47
C LYS A 567 49.11 3.46 -16.61
N GLN A 568 48.73 2.81 -15.51
CA GLN A 568 48.29 1.44 -15.54
C GLN A 568 46.97 1.30 -16.33
N LYS A 569 45.95 2.15 -16.05
CA LYS A 569 44.69 2.14 -16.79
C LYS A 569 44.85 2.48 -18.27
N ALA A 570 45.74 3.40 -18.60
CA ALA A 570 46.05 3.71 -20.00
C ALA A 570 46.61 2.49 -20.76
N LYS A 571 47.46 1.70 -20.07
CA LYS A 571 48.03 0.47 -20.63
C LYS A 571 46.99 -0.64 -20.76
N GLU A 572 46.07 -0.76 -19.80
CA GLU A 572 45.01 -1.79 -19.77
C GLU A 572 43.85 -1.49 -20.78
N SER A 573 43.44 -0.23 -20.88
CA SER A 573 42.27 0.18 -21.70
C SER A 573 42.64 0.66 -23.10
N GLY A 574 43.93 0.96 -23.37
CA GLY A 574 44.38 1.54 -24.63
C GLY A 574 43.91 2.99 -24.84
N VAL A 575 43.37 3.63 -23.82
CA VAL A 575 42.91 5.03 -23.87
C VAL A 575 44.11 5.95 -23.65
N ASP A 576 44.13 7.09 -24.38
CA ASP A 576 45.17 8.09 -24.26
C ASP A 576 45.32 8.59 -22.81
N ILE A 577 46.58 8.64 -22.35
CA ILE A 577 46.89 8.98 -20.95
C ILE A 577 46.45 10.39 -20.58
N GLU A 578 46.45 11.36 -21.55
CA GLU A 578 46.00 12.73 -21.30
C GLU A 578 44.48 12.82 -21.15
N VAL A 579 43.71 11.95 -21.81
CA VAL A 579 42.26 11.84 -21.63
C VAL A 579 41.94 11.31 -20.24
N LEU A 580 42.62 10.25 -19.82
CA LEU A 580 42.47 9.70 -18.47
C LEU A 580 42.93 10.69 -17.41
N ARG A 581 44.05 11.41 -17.65
CA ARG A 581 44.53 12.42 -16.71
C ARG A 581 43.51 13.54 -16.49
N LYS A 582 42.84 14.02 -17.55
CA LYS A 582 41.73 14.98 -17.43
C LYS A 582 40.54 14.44 -16.67
N GLN A 583 40.19 13.17 -16.86
CA GLN A 583 39.08 12.48 -16.12
C GLN A 583 39.41 12.37 -14.63
N TYR A 584 40.66 12.04 -14.25
CA TYR A 584 41.11 11.91 -12.88
C TYR A 584 41.38 13.24 -12.16
N LEU A 585 41.62 14.32 -12.92
CA LEU A 585 41.82 15.70 -12.40
C LEU A 585 40.50 16.46 -12.19
N MET A 586 39.38 15.94 -12.67
CA MET A 586 38.06 16.53 -12.28
C MET A 586 37.93 16.49 -10.74
N PRO A 587 37.52 17.61 -10.10
CA PRO A 587 37.39 17.66 -8.66
C PRO A 587 36.38 16.61 -8.23
N SER A 588 36.83 15.43 -7.85
CA SER A 588 36.00 14.54 -7.04
C SER A 588 35.82 15.23 -5.70
N ALA A 589 34.57 15.28 -5.19
CA ALA A 589 34.29 15.87 -3.89
C ALA A 589 35.34 15.39 -2.86
N ALA A 590 35.98 16.33 -2.16
CA ALA A 590 36.99 16.03 -1.15
C ALA A 590 36.44 14.95 -0.21
N GLY A 591 37.19 13.83 -0.10
CA GLY A 591 36.77 12.71 0.71
C GLY A 591 36.14 11.52 -0.02
N SER A 592 36.39 11.34 -1.32
CA SER A 592 35.93 10.15 -2.05
C SER A 592 36.63 8.89 -1.54
N PHE A 593 35.85 7.83 -1.37
CA PHE A 593 36.27 6.48 -1.00
C PHE A 593 35.98 5.55 -2.18
N GLU A 594 36.89 4.60 -2.42
CA GLU A 594 36.76 3.58 -3.47
C GLU A 594 37.20 2.22 -2.93
N VAL A 595 36.43 1.18 -3.18
CA VAL A 595 36.76 -0.21 -2.89
C VAL A 595 37.17 -0.90 -4.20
N ARG A 596 38.32 -1.60 -4.18
CA ARG A 596 38.85 -2.34 -5.33
C ARG A 596 39.05 -3.81 -5.01
N PHE A 597 38.94 -4.60 -6.04
CA PHE A 597 39.16 -6.05 -6.01
C PHE A 597 40.24 -6.39 -7.04
N GLU A 598 41.49 -6.54 -6.56
CA GLU A 598 42.63 -6.76 -7.44
C GLU A 598 43.65 -7.71 -6.77
N PRO A 599 44.44 -8.47 -7.54
CA PRO A 599 45.56 -9.19 -7.00
C PRO A 599 46.58 -8.25 -6.36
N ILE A 600 46.96 -8.49 -5.10
CA ILE A 600 47.97 -7.70 -4.39
C ILE A 600 49.24 -8.50 -4.27
N SER A 601 50.37 -7.90 -4.66
CA SER A 601 51.70 -8.50 -4.45
C SER A 601 52.04 -8.56 -2.95
N GLY A 602 52.67 -9.66 -2.48
CA GLY A 602 53.09 -9.83 -1.08
C GLY A 602 52.06 -10.54 -0.18
N ASN A 603 51.05 -11.19 -0.77
CA ASN A 603 50.08 -12.06 -0.11
C ASN A 603 49.29 -11.43 1.08
N VAL A 604 49.18 -10.08 1.14
CA VAL A 604 48.33 -9.44 2.13
C VAL A 604 46.86 -9.50 1.71
N PHE A 605 45.95 -9.62 2.66
CA PHE A 605 44.53 -9.79 2.36
C PHE A 605 43.81 -8.46 1.97
N TYR A 606 44.36 -7.31 2.40
CA TYR A 606 43.93 -5.99 1.93
C TYR A 606 45.03 -4.97 1.97
N SER A 607 44.91 -3.90 1.21
CA SER A 607 45.77 -2.71 1.29
C SER A 607 44.95 -1.44 1.26
N VAL A 608 45.52 -0.38 1.82
CA VAL A 608 44.95 0.99 1.76
C VAL A 608 45.97 1.95 1.19
N GLN A 609 45.52 2.85 0.36
CA GLN A 609 46.36 3.90 -0.22
C GLN A 609 45.58 5.18 -0.48
N GLN A 610 46.27 6.30 -0.49
CA GLN A 610 45.76 7.56 -0.94
C GLN A 610 46.12 7.79 -2.40
N GLU A 611 45.15 8.05 -3.27
CA GLU A 611 45.35 8.41 -4.67
C GLU A 611 44.80 9.84 -4.92
N GLY A 612 45.67 10.85 -4.91
CA GLY A 612 45.23 12.25 -4.92
C GLY A 612 44.31 12.56 -3.74
N GLY A 613 43.07 13.00 -3.98
CA GLY A 613 42.05 13.24 -2.94
C GLY A 613 41.24 12.00 -2.55
N LYS A 614 41.49 10.83 -3.16
CA LYS A 614 40.68 9.61 -3.00
C LYS A 614 41.35 8.61 -2.06
N PHE A 615 40.60 8.10 -1.10
CA PHE A 615 41.01 6.95 -0.28
C PHE A 615 40.62 5.65 -0.99
N VAL A 616 41.56 4.75 -1.18
CA VAL A 616 41.33 3.48 -1.88
C VAL A 616 41.61 2.33 -0.92
N LEU A 617 40.60 1.45 -0.75
CA LEU A 617 40.67 0.18 -0.07
C LEU A 617 40.70 -0.93 -1.14
N THR A 618 41.75 -1.71 -1.20
CA THR A 618 41.88 -2.81 -2.16
C THR A 618 41.88 -4.15 -1.42
N TYR A 619 40.99 -5.04 -1.77
CA TYR A 619 40.98 -6.43 -1.34
C TYR A 619 41.74 -7.29 -2.32
N ASN A 620 42.59 -8.21 -1.77
CA ASN A 620 43.36 -9.15 -2.58
C ASN A 620 42.47 -10.30 -3.04
N THR A 621 42.16 -10.32 -4.33
CA THR A 621 41.30 -11.36 -4.94
C THR A 621 41.89 -12.76 -4.90
N ASN A 622 43.21 -12.90 -4.75
CA ASN A 622 43.90 -14.19 -4.63
C ASN A 622 44.07 -14.69 -3.17
N HIS A 623 43.47 -13.96 -2.20
CA HIS A 623 43.59 -14.33 -0.81
C HIS A 623 42.32 -15.06 -0.32
N PRO A 624 42.44 -16.14 0.49
CA PRO A 624 41.28 -16.89 0.98
C PRO A 624 40.24 -16.08 1.74
N PHE A 625 40.59 -14.95 2.35
CA PHE A 625 39.64 -14.03 2.95
C PHE A 625 38.64 -13.48 1.91
N TYR A 626 39.12 -13.14 0.71
CA TYR A 626 38.24 -12.68 -0.35
C TYR A 626 37.38 -13.82 -0.91
N GLU A 627 38.06 -14.93 -1.28
CA GLU A 627 37.41 -16.07 -1.94
C GLU A 627 36.38 -16.79 -1.05
N ASN A 628 36.71 -17.05 0.22
CA ASN A 628 35.90 -17.89 1.08
C ASN A 628 35.03 -17.11 2.07
N PHE A 629 35.15 -15.75 2.13
CA PHE A 629 34.38 -14.95 3.07
C PHE A 629 33.76 -13.72 2.44
N TYR A 630 34.57 -12.79 1.89
CA TYR A 630 34.06 -11.51 1.38
C TYR A 630 33.17 -11.69 0.15
N SER A 631 33.56 -12.52 -0.82
CA SER A 631 32.80 -12.74 -2.07
C SER A 631 31.60 -13.70 -1.90
N VAL A 632 31.56 -14.46 -0.79
CA VAL A 632 30.54 -15.48 -0.55
C VAL A 632 29.20 -14.88 -0.18
N GLY A 633 28.12 -15.50 -0.67
CA GLY A 633 26.76 -15.11 -0.40
C GLY A 633 26.23 -14.00 -1.31
N SER A 634 24.92 -13.96 -1.46
CA SER A 634 24.20 -12.98 -2.26
C SER A 634 22.97 -12.46 -1.48
N GLY A 635 22.47 -11.28 -1.86
CA GLY A 635 21.28 -10.68 -1.26
C GLY A 635 21.57 -9.60 -0.22
N PRO A 636 20.53 -9.00 0.36
CA PRO A 636 20.63 -7.81 1.21
C PRO A 636 21.52 -7.96 2.44
N LEU A 637 21.57 -9.16 3.01
CA LEU A 637 22.37 -9.45 4.19
C LEU A 637 23.87 -9.48 3.85
N ALA A 638 24.25 -10.17 2.76
CA ALA A 638 25.63 -10.19 2.28
C ALA A 638 26.14 -8.79 1.90
N ILE A 639 25.30 -7.98 1.22
CA ILE A 639 25.62 -6.58 0.91
C ILE A 639 25.86 -5.78 2.19
N ARG A 640 25.03 -5.96 3.21
CA ARG A 640 25.18 -5.28 4.49
C ARG A 640 26.45 -5.68 5.22
N TYR A 641 26.82 -6.97 5.22
CA TYR A 641 28.07 -7.45 5.80
C TYR A 641 29.29 -6.88 5.09
N ARG A 642 29.31 -6.93 3.75
CA ARG A 642 30.41 -6.35 2.95
C ARG A 642 30.56 -4.86 3.23
N ALA A 643 29.45 -4.10 3.20
CA ALA A 643 29.50 -2.68 3.53
C ALA A 643 30.00 -2.42 4.96
N GLY A 644 29.63 -3.26 5.93
CA GLY A 644 30.14 -3.20 7.30
C GLY A 644 31.64 -3.47 7.40
N LEU A 645 32.14 -4.46 6.66
CA LEU A 645 33.58 -4.76 6.56
C LEU A 645 34.35 -3.61 5.89
N ASP A 646 33.83 -3.05 4.82
CA ASP A 646 34.44 -1.92 4.13
C ASP A 646 34.57 -0.70 5.04
N VAL A 647 33.50 -0.37 5.81
CA VAL A 647 33.53 0.71 6.80
C VAL A 647 34.55 0.40 7.91
N PHE A 648 34.65 -0.85 8.35
CA PHE A 648 35.59 -1.25 9.37
C PHE A 648 37.04 -1.10 8.87
N PHE A 649 37.39 -1.66 7.68
CA PHE A 649 38.71 -1.53 7.10
C PHE A 649 39.03 -0.09 6.66
N TYR A 650 38.04 0.67 6.19
CA TYR A 650 38.21 2.11 5.99
C TYR A 650 38.62 2.82 7.28
N SER A 651 37.96 2.53 8.38
CA SER A 651 38.28 3.16 9.68
C SER A 651 39.67 2.82 10.18
N MET A 652 40.10 1.57 9.99
CA MET A 652 41.47 1.14 10.29
C MET A 652 42.48 1.81 9.36
N GLY A 653 42.20 1.85 8.05
CA GLY A 653 43.06 2.44 7.05
C GLY A 653 43.23 3.95 7.20
N VAL A 654 42.19 4.67 7.69
CA VAL A 654 42.32 6.07 8.06
C VAL A 654 43.38 6.26 9.16
N GLN A 655 43.34 5.42 10.19
CA GLN A 655 44.35 5.50 11.26
C GLN A 655 45.76 5.18 10.76
N GLU A 656 45.89 4.22 9.86
CA GLU A 656 47.16 3.88 9.21
C GLU A 656 47.71 5.05 8.39
N LEU A 657 46.91 5.62 7.47
CA LEU A 657 47.36 6.65 6.56
C LEU A 657 47.56 8.04 7.23
N ASP A 658 46.78 8.33 8.26
CA ASP A 658 46.89 9.56 9.06
C ASP A 658 47.97 9.42 10.19
N GLY A 659 48.56 8.24 10.35
CA GLY A 659 49.61 7.94 11.30
C GLY A 659 51.01 8.39 10.86
N ASN A 660 51.93 8.52 11.80
CA ASN A 660 53.37 8.72 11.52
C ASN A 660 54.03 7.42 10.98
N SER A 661 55.31 7.48 10.64
CA SER A 661 56.05 6.34 10.09
C SER A 661 56.03 5.09 11.01
N GLU A 662 56.07 5.27 12.33
CA GLU A 662 55.98 4.19 13.30
C GLU A 662 54.62 3.50 13.30
N ILE A 663 53.55 4.27 13.26
CA ILE A 663 52.18 3.76 13.18
C ILE A 663 51.96 3.01 11.87
N ARG A 664 52.42 3.55 10.75
CA ARG A 664 52.34 2.88 9.44
C ARG A 664 53.11 1.57 9.42
N ALA A 665 54.33 1.55 9.99
CA ALA A 665 55.14 0.31 10.13
C ALA A 665 54.42 -0.73 11.02
N PHE A 666 53.80 -0.29 12.10
CA PHE A 666 52.99 -1.15 12.95
C PHE A 666 51.85 -1.80 12.17
N TYR A 667 50.99 -1.02 11.47
CA TYR A 667 49.88 -1.58 10.68
C TYR A 667 50.39 -2.49 9.55
N THR A 668 51.54 -2.21 8.94
CA THR A 668 52.13 -3.07 7.93
C THR A 668 52.52 -4.43 8.51
N ALA A 669 53.16 -4.47 9.68
CA ALA A 669 53.55 -5.70 10.37
C ALA A 669 52.29 -6.48 10.81
N GLU A 670 51.29 -5.81 11.38
CA GLU A 670 50.06 -6.46 11.82
C GLU A 670 49.27 -7.05 10.65
N LYS A 671 49.19 -6.37 9.50
CA LYS A 671 48.52 -6.90 8.30
C LYS A 671 49.17 -8.21 7.83
N ILE A 672 50.50 -8.35 7.91
CA ILE A 672 51.19 -9.59 7.58
C ILE A 672 50.77 -10.69 8.57
N GLY A 673 50.80 -10.39 9.88
CA GLY A 673 50.39 -11.34 10.92
C GLY A 673 48.92 -11.76 10.85
N TRP A 674 48.03 -10.86 10.47
CA TRP A 674 46.59 -11.15 10.24
C TRP A 674 46.42 -12.00 8.97
N THR A 675 47.13 -11.66 7.89
CA THR A 675 47.10 -12.39 6.62
C THR A 675 47.47 -13.87 6.81
N ASP A 676 48.56 -14.15 7.53
CA ASP A 676 49.01 -15.53 7.79
C ASP A 676 47.92 -16.35 8.50
N LYS A 677 47.27 -15.75 9.52
CA LYS A 677 46.19 -16.40 10.25
C LYS A 677 44.94 -16.62 9.39
N LEU A 678 44.55 -15.60 8.64
CA LEU A 678 43.37 -15.67 7.76
C LEU A 678 43.57 -16.65 6.60
N SER A 679 44.81 -16.78 6.07
CA SER A 679 45.13 -17.77 5.03
C SER A 679 44.90 -19.20 5.49
N VAL A 680 45.06 -19.48 6.79
CA VAL A 680 44.85 -20.82 7.37
C VAL A 680 43.40 -21.04 7.81
N LEU A 681 42.74 -20.02 8.34
CA LEU A 681 41.43 -20.17 8.97
C LEU A 681 40.28 -20.04 7.96
N MET A 682 40.36 -19.13 6.98
CA MET A 682 39.27 -18.88 6.05
C MET A 682 38.89 -20.09 5.17
N PRO A 683 39.81 -20.88 4.62
CA PRO A 683 39.44 -22.08 3.89
C PRO A 683 38.73 -23.16 4.72
N ARG A 684 38.80 -23.06 6.05
CA ARG A 684 38.15 -24.02 6.96
C ARG A 684 36.79 -23.56 7.46
N LEU A 685 36.34 -22.34 7.12
CA LEU A 685 35.05 -21.84 7.55
C LEU A 685 33.90 -22.76 7.11
N ASP A 686 33.96 -23.29 5.88
CA ASP A 686 32.94 -24.17 5.32
C ASP A 686 32.88 -25.54 6.01
N GLU A 687 33.95 -25.94 6.74
CA GLU A 687 33.96 -27.17 7.53
C GLU A 687 33.13 -27.05 8.81
N TYR A 688 32.95 -25.84 9.32
CA TYR A 688 32.31 -25.55 10.62
C TYR A 688 30.95 -24.82 10.49
N LEU A 689 30.70 -24.16 9.36
CA LEU A 689 29.49 -23.44 9.09
C LEU A 689 28.77 -24.06 7.87
N PRO A 690 27.52 -24.53 8.00
CA PRO A 690 26.80 -25.08 6.87
C PRO A 690 26.62 -23.99 5.81
N THR A 691 26.97 -24.31 4.56
CA THR A 691 26.86 -23.40 3.40
C THR A 691 25.43 -23.18 2.91
N ASN A 692 24.43 -23.84 3.50
CA ASN A 692 23.03 -23.75 3.13
C ASN A 692 22.36 -22.58 3.85
N PHE A 693 22.53 -21.38 3.33
CA PHE A 693 21.75 -20.19 3.72
C PHE A 693 20.29 -20.24 3.20
N GLU A 694 19.79 -21.39 2.76
CA GLU A 694 18.41 -21.54 2.27
C GLU A 694 17.39 -21.76 3.41
N ASP A 695 17.82 -22.12 4.63
CA ASP A 695 16.91 -22.47 5.75
C ASP A 695 16.80 -21.44 6.88
N ASP A 696 17.47 -20.29 6.81
CA ASP A 696 17.43 -19.26 7.87
C ASP A 696 16.18 -18.36 7.88
N GLN A 697 15.10 -18.75 7.21
CA GLN A 697 13.80 -18.09 7.44
C GLN A 697 13.14 -18.50 8.77
N GLN A 698 13.53 -19.61 9.38
CA GLN A 698 12.98 -20.05 10.68
C GLN A 698 13.71 -19.46 11.91
N ALA A 699 14.99 -19.12 11.80
CA ALA A 699 15.74 -18.56 12.93
C ALA A 699 15.45 -17.09 13.25
N THR A 700 14.85 -16.33 12.34
CA THR A 700 14.46 -14.93 12.58
C THR A 700 13.09 -14.77 13.25
N GLU A 701 12.28 -15.80 13.29
CA GLU A 701 11.00 -15.80 14.01
C GLU A 701 11.15 -16.10 15.51
N GLU A 702 12.20 -16.83 15.92
CA GLU A 702 12.46 -17.12 17.34
C GLU A 702 13.14 -15.98 18.13
N ILE A 703 13.70 -14.95 17.45
CA ILE A 703 14.32 -13.79 18.09
C ILE A 703 13.35 -12.60 18.23
N SER A 704 12.18 -12.67 17.59
CA SER A 704 11.14 -11.63 17.66
C SER A 704 9.86 -12.04 18.40
N ALA A 705 9.84 -13.18 19.07
CA ALA A 705 8.75 -13.63 19.93
C ALA A 705 8.93 -13.21 21.40
#